data_cd575ef30b055e39d9e9d329a88d87dc
#
_entry.id   cd575ef30b055e39d9e9d329a88d87dc
#
_cell.length_a   1.000
_cell.length_b   1.000
_cell.length_c   1.000
_cell.angle_alpha   90.00
_cell.angle_beta   90.00
_cell.angle_gamma   90.00
#
_symmetry.space_group_name_H-M   'P 1'
#
loop_
_entity.id
_entity.type
_entity.pdbx_description
1 polymer ?
#
loop_
_entity_poly.entity_id
_entity_poly.type
_entity_poly.pdbx_seq_one_letter_code
_entity_poly.pdbx_strand_id
1 'polypeptide(L)'
;MAAQDKQEYGAGSITVLEGLEAVRKRPGMYIGSTGERGLHHLVWEVVDNAVDEALAGHCDTIDVVLLADGGVRVTDNGRGFPVDLHPKLKKPGVEVALTVLHAGGKFDGKAYAVSGGLHGVGVSVVNALSTRMAVEIHKSGFVWRQQYHNSKPTPLEKGESTDRTGSAVAFWPDADVFETVDFDFQTIYRRLQEMAFLNRGLTIHLLDERVPEGEEGKPREVTFCYKGGIADFVRHLNASKNPIHKTVVEFGAEEEGMSVEIAMQWNESYGESVYTFANTINTHEGGTHEEGFRAALTSVVNRYGTDKKLLKGDEKLSGEDIREGLAAIISVKLANPQFEGQTKTKLGNTPVKSFVQRVCNDRLVDWFDRNPAEAKIIIQKASQAARARIAAQQARKLARRKSLLESGSMPGKLADCQSTDPRESEVFIVEGDSAGGSAKQGRDPRTQAILPIRGKILNVEKARIDRVLKNNEVQALITALGTGIHDDFDMEKLRYHKVVLMADADVDGQHIQTLLLTLLFRFMRPLVEMGHVYLAAPPLYKIKWNKRGDDAQYAYSDRERDGLIALRQQKKPNAKPDDIQRFKGLGEMNYPELWETTMNPATRTLRQVTLDDAATADELFSVLMGEDVEARRSFIQRNAKDVRFLDI
;
A
#
# COMPACT_ATOMS: atom_id res chain seq x y z
N MET A 1 -47.91 -22.93 2.18
CA MET A 1 -46.94 -23.11 3.27
C MET A 1 -46.08 -24.33 2.92
N ALA A 2 -44.92 -24.13 2.31
CA ALA A 2 -43.97 -25.19 2.04
C ALA A 2 -43.03 -25.26 3.26
N ALA A 3 -42.93 -26.44 3.86
CA ALA A 3 -42.05 -26.72 4.96
C ALA A 3 -40.60 -26.58 4.45
N GLN A 4 -39.84 -25.63 4.99
CA GLN A 4 -38.39 -25.59 4.85
C GLN A 4 -37.82 -26.77 5.66
N ASP A 5 -37.31 -27.77 4.95
CA ASP A 5 -36.46 -28.82 5.53
C ASP A 5 -35.28 -28.13 6.25
N LYS A 6 -35.33 -28.13 7.57
CA LYS A 6 -34.15 -27.81 8.40
C LYS A 6 -33.14 -28.96 8.20
N GLN A 7 -32.18 -28.79 7.31
CA GLN A 7 -31.03 -29.64 7.28
C GLN A 7 -30.37 -29.61 8.67
N GLU A 8 -30.40 -30.72 9.37
CA GLU A 8 -29.72 -30.91 10.66
C GLU A 8 -28.21 -30.75 10.43
N TYR A 9 -27.57 -29.84 11.16
CA TYR A 9 -26.13 -29.64 11.13
C TYR A 9 -25.46 -30.84 11.83
N GLY A 10 -25.07 -31.82 11.02
CA GLY A 10 -24.38 -33.04 11.49
C GLY A 10 -23.00 -33.18 10.88
N ALA A 11 -22.24 -34.19 11.28
CA ALA A 11 -20.89 -34.48 10.76
C ALA A 11 -20.84 -34.60 9.22
N GLY A 12 -21.93 -35.04 8.58
CA GLY A 12 -22.06 -35.11 7.13
C GLY A 12 -22.15 -33.75 6.41
N SER A 13 -22.37 -32.64 7.14
CA SER A 13 -22.32 -31.29 6.58
C SER A 13 -20.93 -30.67 6.56
N ILE A 14 -19.94 -31.33 7.16
CA ILE A 14 -18.52 -30.92 7.16
C ILE A 14 -17.88 -31.41 5.88
N THR A 15 -17.57 -30.47 4.96
CA THR A 15 -16.84 -30.76 3.72
C THR A 15 -15.35 -30.67 4.00
N VAL A 16 -14.62 -31.76 3.79
CA VAL A 16 -13.16 -31.78 3.82
C VAL A 16 -12.63 -31.51 2.41
N LEU A 17 -11.81 -30.47 2.25
CA LEU A 17 -11.15 -30.14 1.01
C LEU A 17 -9.68 -30.59 1.11
N GLU A 18 -9.20 -31.30 0.12
CA GLU A 18 -7.82 -31.80 0.08
C GLU A 18 -7.00 -31.10 -1.01
N GLY A 19 -5.71 -30.86 -0.70
CA GLY A 19 -4.74 -30.34 -1.66
C GLY A 19 -5.11 -29.00 -2.29
N LEU A 20 -4.84 -28.84 -3.59
CA LEU A 20 -5.02 -27.60 -4.33
C LEU A 20 -6.49 -27.20 -4.57
N GLU A 21 -7.42 -28.13 -4.39
CA GLU A 21 -8.86 -27.84 -4.50
C GLU A 21 -9.32 -26.88 -3.39
N ALA A 22 -8.72 -26.97 -2.20
CA ALA A 22 -8.99 -26.03 -1.10
C ALA A 22 -8.62 -24.59 -1.48
N VAL A 23 -7.52 -24.40 -2.21
CA VAL A 23 -7.06 -23.10 -2.69
C VAL A 23 -8.06 -22.50 -3.67
N ARG A 24 -8.49 -23.28 -4.68
CA ARG A 24 -9.46 -22.83 -5.69
C ARG A 24 -10.80 -22.43 -5.08
N LYS A 25 -11.24 -23.15 -4.05
CA LYS A 25 -12.53 -22.90 -3.38
C LYS A 25 -12.51 -21.67 -2.45
N ARG A 26 -11.35 -21.33 -1.89
CA ARG A 26 -11.15 -20.21 -0.97
C ARG A 26 -9.86 -19.42 -1.30
N PRO A 27 -9.72 -18.86 -2.51
CA PRO A 27 -8.49 -18.19 -2.93
C PRO A 27 -8.11 -17.03 -2.01
N GLY A 28 -9.10 -16.26 -1.52
CA GLY A 28 -8.86 -15.13 -0.61
C GLY A 28 -8.13 -15.48 0.69
N MET A 29 -8.15 -16.76 1.14
CA MET A 29 -7.37 -17.19 2.31
C MET A 29 -5.86 -17.25 2.02
N TYR A 30 -5.46 -17.38 0.76
CA TYR A 30 -4.06 -17.56 0.34
C TYR A 30 -3.47 -16.31 -0.32
N ILE A 31 -4.28 -15.58 -1.11
CA ILE A 31 -3.84 -14.40 -1.86
C ILE A 31 -4.54 -13.10 -1.44
N GLY A 32 -5.36 -13.14 -0.38
CA GLY A 32 -6.04 -11.98 0.19
C GLY A 32 -7.29 -11.53 -0.56
N SER A 33 -7.31 -11.56 -1.88
CA SER A 33 -8.46 -11.17 -2.71
C SER A 33 -8.42 -11.87 -4.09
N THR A 34 -9.51 -11.80 -4.87
CA THR A 34 -9.56 -12.24 -6.27
C THR A 34 -9.57 -11.09 -7.27
N GLY A 35 -9.47 -9.85 -6.78
CA GLY A 35 -9.29 -8.66 -7.61
C GLY A 35 -7.83 -8.48 -8.05
N GLU A 36 -7.53 -7.31 -8.58
CA GLU A 36 -6.22 -6.93 -9.14
C GLU A 36 -5.05 -7.20 -8.18
N ARG A 37 -5.21 -6.89 -6.89
CA ARG A 37 -4.19 -7.13 -5.86
C ARG A 37 -3.85 -8.62 -5.71
N GLY A 38 -4.86 -9.49 -5.67
CA GLY A 38 -4.66 -10.94 -5.60
C GLY A 38 -4.06 -11.52 -6.88
N LEU A 39 -4.39 -10.95 -8.05
CA LEU A 39 -3.77 -11.30 -9.31
C LEU A 39 -2.26 -11.03 -9.28
N HIS A 40 -1.84 -9.83 -8.90
CA HIS A 40 -0.42 -9.47 -8.80
C HIS A 40 0.32 -10.31 -7.75
N HIS A 41 -0.38 -10.75 -6.69
CA HIS A 41 0.23 -11.62 -5.66
C HIS A 41 0.78 -12.92 -6.25
N LEU A 42 0.19 -13.45 -7.33
CA LEU A 42 0.74 -14.63 -8.03
C LEU A 42 2.15 -14.37 -8.59
N VAL A 43 2.40 -13.16 -9.09
CA VAL A 43 3.73 -12.75 -9.58
C VAL A 43 4.71 -12.70 -8.40
N TRP A 44 4.28 -12.11 -7.27
CA TRP A 44 5.13 -12.00 -6.08
C TRP A 44 5.57 -13.36 -5.56
N GLU A 45 4.68 -14.35 -5.50
CA GLU A 45 5.02 -15.69 -5.01
C GLU A 45 6.07 -16.39 -5.88
N VAL A 46 6.07 -16.14 -7.20
CA VAL A 46 7.09 -16.72 -8.09
C VAL A 46 8.41 -15.93 -8.01
N VAL A 47 8.34 -14.59 -7.98
CA VAL A 47 9.54 -13.73 -7.87
C VAL A 47 10.22 -13.94 -6.51
N ASP A 48 9.47 -14.03 -5.42
CA ASP A 48 10.01 -14.27 -4.08
C ASP A 48 10.82 -15.57 -4.00
N ASN A 49 10.46 -16.61 -4.78
CA ASN A 49 11.28 -17.82 -4.85
C ASN A 49 12.63 -17.59 -5.54
N ALA A 50 12.66 -16.76 -6.59
CA ALA A 50 13.91 -16.37 -7.24
C ALA A 50 14.76 -15.47 -6.33
N VAL A 51 14.13 -14.55 -5.59
CA VAL A 51 14.79 -13.72 -4.58
C VAL A 51 15.34 -14.57 -3.43
N ASP A 52 14.65 -15.63 -3.00
CA ASP A 52 15.17 -16.56 -1.98
C ASP A 52 16.44 -17.29 -2.46
N GLU A 53 16.58 -17.61 -3.76
CA GLU A 53 17.83 -18.09 -4.34
C GLU A 53 18.95 -17.02 -4.29
N ALA A 54 18.58 -15.75 -4.51
CA ALA A 54 19.53 -14.65 -4.39
C ALA A 54 19.96 -14.42 -2.92
N LEU A 55 19.05 -14.47 -1.98
CA LEU A 55 19.35 -14.39 -0.53
C LEU A 55 20.25 -15.55 -0.07
N ALA A 56 20.10 -16.73 -0.69
CA ALA A 56 20.97 -17.88 -0.45
C ALA A 56 22.33 -17.79 -1.18
N GLY A 57 22.57 -16.74 -1.96
CA GLY A 57 23.82 -16.50 -2.70
C GLY A 57 24.00 -17.32 -3.98
N HIS A 58 22.91 -17.83 -4.54
CA HIS A 58 22.93 -18.70 -5.72
C HIS A 58 22.34 -18.05 -6.98
N CYS A 59 21.74 -16.87 -6.87
CA CYS A 59 21.14 -16.14 -7.97
C CYS A 59 21.60 -14.68 -7.95
N ASP A 60 21.91 -14.11 -9.11
CA ASP A 60 22.25 -12.70 -9.28
C ASP A 60 21.41 -12.00 -10.36
N THR A 61 20.60 -12.77 -11.11
CA THR A 61 19.80 -12.26 -12.21
C THR A 61 18.41 -12.91 -12.24
N ILE A 62 17.38 -12.07 -12.30
CA ILE A 62 15.99 -12.47 -12.43
C ILE A 62 15.38 -11.75 -13.64
N ASP A 63 14.72 -12.49 -14.53
CA ASP A 63 13.98 -11.96 -15.67
C ASP A 63 12.50 -12.16 -15.45
N VAL A 64 11.71 -11.09 -15.54
CA VAL A 64 10.25 -11.10 -15.46
C VAL A 64 9.68 -10.64 -16.79
N VAL A 65 8.86 -11.46 -17.43
CA VAL A 65 8.28 -11.16 -18.74
C VAL A 65 6.76 -11.26 -18.67
N LEU A 66 6.08 -10.18 -19.00
CA LEU A 66 4.64 -10.18 -19.26
C LEU A 66 4.43 -10.64 -20.71
N LEU A 67 3.93 -11.87 -20.86
CA LEU A 67 3.82 -12.52 -22.16
C LEU A 67 2.68 -11.95 -23.00
N ALA A 68 2.85 -11.93 -24.31
CA ALA A 68 1.83 -11.42 -25.24
C ALA A 68 0.47 -12.14 -25.16
N ASP A 69 0.46 -13.39 -24.68
CA ASP A 69 -0.76 -14.21 -24.49
C ASP A 69 -1.41 -14.06 -23.09
N GLY A 70 -0.98 -13.06 -22.31
CA GLY A 70 -1.55 -12.75 -20.99
C GLY A 70 -0.95 -13.54 -19.82
N GLY A 71 0.06 -14.38 -20.08
CA GLY A 71 0.82 -15.06 -19.02
C GLY A 71 1.94 -14.20 -18.43
N VAL A 72 2.56 -14.71 -17.37
CA VAL A 72 3.79 -14.16 -16.79
C VAL A 72 4.85 -15.25 -16.72
N ARG A 73 6.09 -14.92 -17.10
CA ARG A 73 7.24 -15.80 -16.97
C ARG A 73 8.28 -15.15 -16.07
N VAL A 74 8.72 -15.88 -15.05
CA VAL A 74 9.83 -15.49 -14.18
C VAL A 74 10.95 -16.48 -14.34
N THR A 75 12.15 -16.01 -14.64
CA THR A 75 13.34 -16.82 -14.84
C THR A 75 14.41 -16.37 -13.85
N ASP A 76 15.04 -17.32 -13.17
CA ASP A 76 16.19 -17.09 -12.29
C ASP A 76 17.40 -17.93 -12.78
N ASN A 77 18.61 -17.48 -12.41
CA ASN A 77 19.83 -18.23 -12.66
C ASN A 77 20.34 -18.96 -11.39
N GLY A 78 19.44 -19.32 -10.48
CA GLY A 78 19.74 -20.02 -9.24
C GLY A 78 20.07 -21.50 -9.42
N ARG A 79 19.86 -22.30 -8.37
CA ARG A 79 20.16 -23.75 -8.37
C ARG A 79 19.17 -24.62 -9.16
N GLY A 80 18.04 -24.07 -9.53
CA GLY A 80 16.93 -24.78 -10.18
C GLY A 80 16.15 -25.71 -9.24
N PHE A 81 14.87 -25.92 -9.51
CA PHE A 81 14.03 -26.85 -8.75
C PHE A 81 14.64 -28.25 -8.69
N PRO A 82 14.41 -29.03 -7.59
CA PRO A 82 14.82 -30.42 -7.53
C PRO A 82 14.11 -31.26 -8.60
N VAL A 83 14.87 -32.02 -9.38
CA VAL A 83 14.36 -32.91 -10.45
C VAL A 83 14.38 -34.37 -10.05
N ASP A 84 15.10 -34.71 -8.99
CA ASP A 84 15.18 -36.03 -8.38
C ASP A 84 13.86 -36.43 -7.71
N LEU A 85 13.67 -37.74 -7.50
CA LEU A 85 12.46 -38.27 -6.87
C LEU A 85 12.46 -38.04 -5.37
N HIS A 86 11.40 -37.43 -4.86
CA HIS A 86 11.20 -37.24 -3.43
C HIS A 86 11.14 -38.60 -2.71
N PRO A 87 11.92 -38.82 -1.63
CA PRO A 87 12.08 -40.14 -1.02
C PRO A 87 10.77 -40.80 -0.59
N LYS A 88 9.82 -40.02 -0.03
CA LYS A 88 8.53 -40.54 0.46
C LYS A 88 7.45 -40.57 -0.61
N LEU A 89 7.31 -39.50 -1.41
CA LEU A 89 6.20 -39.34 -2.35
C LEU A 89 6.45 -40.00 -3.72
N LYS A 90 7.71 -40.36 -4.02
CA LYS A 90 8.12 -41.00 -5.30
C LYS A 90 7.74 -40.17 -6.55
N LYS A 91 7.66 -38.87 -6.39
CA LYS A 91 7.38 -37.85 -7.42
C LYS A 91 8.61 -36.94 -7.58
N PRO A 92 8.83 -36.34 -8.75
CA PRO A 92 9.88 -35.34 -8.94
C PRO A 92 9.74 -34.21 -7.92
N GLY A 93 10.86 -33.69 -7.42
CA GLY A 93 10.84 -32.62 -6.42
C GLY A 93 10.07 -31.38 -6.86
N VAL A 94 10.19 -30.99 -8.15
CA VAL A 94 9.43 -29.89 -8.74
C VAL A 94 7.91 -30.16 -8.70
N GLU A 95 7.47 -31.39 -9.01
CA GLU A 95 6.05 -31.75 -8.94
C GLU A 95 5.53 -31.65 -7.51
N VAL A 96 6.32 -32.09 -6.53
CA VAL A 96 5.96 -31.98 -5.10
C VAL A 96 5.82 -30.51 -4.70
N ALA A 97 6.77 -29.64 -5.08
CA ALA A 97 6.74 -28.21 -4.77
C ALA A 97 5.53 -27.47 -5.36
N LEU A 98 5.07 -27.91 -6.53
CA LEU A 98 4.00 -27.25 -7.29
C LEU A 98 2.61 -27.84 -7.06
N THR A 99 2.49 -29.04 -6.48
CA THR A 99 1.19 -29.72 -6.33
C THR A 99 0.83 -30.09 -4.88
N VAL A 100 1.78 -29.97 -3.94
CA VAL A 100 1.54 -30.32 -2.54
C VAL A 100 1.65 -29.08 -1.68
N LEU A 101 0.58 -28.77 -0.96
CA LEU A 101 0.59 -27.67 0.03
C LEU A 101 1.50 -28.05 1.21
N HIS A 102 2.16 -27.03 1.79
CA HIS A 102 3.09 -27.20 2.89
C HIS A 102 4.27 -28.13 2.57
N ALA A 103 4.70 -28.14 1.31
CA ALA A 103 5.89 -28.84 0.86
C ALA A 103 6.94 -27.84 0.39
N GLY A 104 8.15 -27.89 0.92
CA GLY A 104 9.23 -26.98 0.52
C GLY A 104 10.53 -27.27 1.25
N GLY A 105 11.65 -26.91 0.65
CA GLY A 105 13.00 -27.04 1.22
C GLY A 105 13.37 -25.93 2.22
N LYS A 106 12.41 -25.07 2.59
CA LYS A 106 12.64 -23.89 3.44
C LYS A 106 12.30 -24.13 4.93
N PHE A 107 11.72 -25.29 5.28
CA PHE A 107 11.32 -25.61 6.66
C PHE A 107 12.47 -25.98 7.60
N ASP A 108 13.51 -26.62 7.07
CA ASP A 108 14.57 -27.19 7.91
C ASP A 108 15.81 -26.28 8.05
N GLY A 109 15.81 -25.09 7.47
CA GLY A 109 16.93 -24.13 7.50
C GLY A 109 18.22 -24.62 6.82
N LYS A 110 18.27 -25.85 6.31
CA LYS A 110 19.47 -26.46 5.73
C LYS A 110 19.79 -25.95 4.31
N ALA A 111 18.76 -25.68 3.52
CA ALA A 111 18.92 -25.24 2.14
C ALA A 111 18.86 -23.71 2.01
N TYR A 112 18.17 -23.04 2.95
CA TYR A 112 18.01 -21.58 2.99
C TYR A 112 18.16 -21.14 4.46
N ALA A 113 19.21 -20.39 4.75
CA ALA A 113 19.42 -19.81 6.09
C ALA A 113 18.43 -18.67 6.36
N VAL A 114 18.04 -17.95 5.32
CA VAL A 114 17.05 -16.87 5.33
C VAL A 114 16.14 -17.05 4.11
N SER A 115 14.84 -16.91 4.29
CA SER A 115 13.88 -16.90 3.17
C SER A 115 12.65 -16.06 3.49
N GLY A 116 12.03 -15.48 2.46
CA GLY A 116 10.72 -14.81 2.55
C GLY A 116 9.57 -15.80 2.51
N GLY A 117 9.75 -16.91 1.80
CA GLY A 117 8.76 -17.98 1.67
C GLY A 117 8.74 -18.92 2.89
N LEU A 118 7.83 -18.69 3.84
CA LEU A 118 7.78 -19.42 5.12
C LEU A 118 6.81 -20.60 5.14
N HIS A 119 5.76 -20.57 4.34
CA HIS A 119 4.62 -21.49 4.48
C HIS A 119 4.65 -22.70 3.53
N GLY A 120 5.56 -22.69 2.53
CA GLY A 120 5.67 -23.77 1.53
C GLY A 120 4.41 -23.93 0.68
N VAL A 121 3.69 -22.84 0.42
CA VAL A 121 2.44 -22.87 -0.34
C VAL A 121 2.44 -21.94 -1.57
N GLY A 122 3.35 -20.97 -1.66
CA GLY A 122 3.29 -19.89 -2.66
C GLY A 122 3.14 -20.37 -4.09
N VAL A 123 4.10 -21.10 -4.62
CA VAL A 123 4.07 -21.55 -6.03
C VAL A 123 2.97 -22.60 -6.29
N SER A 124 2.63 -23.42 -5.29
CA SER A 124 1.50 -24.36 -5.41
C SER A 124 0.15 -23.62 -5.47
N VAL A 125 0.03 -22.48 -4.79
CA VAL A 125 -1.13 -21.57 -4.90
C VAL A 125 -1.20 -20.96 -6.30
N VAL A 126 -0.08 -20.51 -6.87
CA VAL A 126 -0.04 -19.99 -8.25
C VAL A 126 -0.51 -21.06 -9.24
N ASN A 127 -0.03 -22.30 -9.09
CA ASN A 127 -0.47 -23.43 -9.92
C ASN A 127 -1.97 -23.71 -9.75
N ALA A 128 -2.48 -23.68 -8.52
CA ALA A 128 -3.90 -23.92 -8.24
C ALA A 128 -4.83 -22.88 -8.88
N LEU A 129 -4.38 -21.62 -8.99
CA LEU A 129 -5.17 -20.48 -9.47
C LEU A 129 -4.87 -20.13 -10.94
N SER A 130 -4.14 -21.02 -11.65
CA SER A 130 -3.82 -20.87 -13.06
C SER A 130 -4.46 -21.98 -13.90
N THR A 131 -4.88 -21.66 -15.12
CA THR A 131 -5.35 -22.64 -16.10
C THR A 131 -4.20 -23.48 -16.64
N ARG A 132 -3.03 -22.84 -16.79
CA ARG A 132 -1.80 -23.46 -17.29
C ARG A 132 -0.60 -22.94 -16.52
N MET A 133 0.35 -23.84 -16.25
CA MET A 133 1.69 -23.48 -15.78
C MET A 133 2.72 -24.31 -16.55
N ALA A 134 3.87 -23.71 -16.87
CA ALA A 134 4.99 -24.38 -17.52
C ALA A 134 6.28 -24.09 -16.74
N VAL A 135 7.06 -25.12 -16.51
CA VAL A 135 8.34 -24.99 -15.79
C VAL A 135 9.45 -25.56 -16.65
N GLU A 136 10.51 -24.80 -16.81
CA GLU A 136 11.77 -25.20 -17.40
C GLU A 136 12.87 -25.09 -16.34
N ILE A 137 13.66 -26.13 -16.17
CA ILE A 137 14.67 -26.22 -15.11
C ILE A 137 16.00 -26.60 -15.75
N HIS A 138 17.02 -25.77 -15.50
CA HIS A 138 18.40 -26.04 -15.89
C HIS A 138 19.13 -26.63 -14.67
N LYS A 139 19.34 -27.94 -14.66
CA LYS A 139 19.92 -28.63 -13.52
C LYS A 139 20.61 -29.93 -13.90
N SER A 140 21.73 -30.22 -13.23
CA SER A 140 22.51 -31.44 -13.42
C SER A 140 22.95 -31.68 -14.87
N GLY A 141 23.26 -30.60 -15.59
CA GLY A 141 23.75 -30.63 -16.96
C GLY A 141 22.67 -30.80 -18.03
N PHE A 142 21.39 -30.74 -17.68
CA PHE A 142 20.27 -30.93 -18.60
C PHE A 142 19.17 -29.91 -18.38
N VAL A 143 18.39 -29.66 -19.44
CA VAL A 143 17.14 -28.93 -19.38
C VAL A 143 16.04 -29.93 -19.05
N TRP A 144 15.17 -29.61 -18.11
CA TRP A 144 14.03 -30.38 -17.71
C TRP A 144 12.77 -29.56 -17.90
N ARG A 145 11.68 -30.14 -18.41
CA ARG A 145 10.42 -29.45 -18.68
C ARG A 145 9.24 -30.22 -18.11
N GLN A 146 8.31 -29.48 -17.51
CA GLN A 146 7.05 -30.02 -17.03
C GLN A 146 5.95 -28.98 -17.20
N GLN A 147 4.76 -29.42 -17.60
CA GLN A 147 3.58 -28.57 -17.73
C GLN A 147 2.49 -29.01 -16.78
N TYR A 148 1.65 -28.04 -16.42
CA TYR A 148 0.50 -28.26 -15.55
C TYR A 148 -0.74 -27.66 -16.22
N HIS A 149 -1.80 -28.43 -16.30
CA HIS A 149 -3.10 -28.03 -16.84
C HIS A 149 -4.15 -28.18 -15.74
N ASN A 150 -4.74 -27.07 -15.26
CA ASN A 150 -5.61 -27.08 -14.09
C ASN A 150 -5.01 -27.89 -12.94
N SER A 151 -3.77 -27.54 -12.59
CA SER A 151 -2.97 -28.15 -11.51
C SER A 151 -2.54 -29.61 -11.75
N LYS A 152 -2.87 -30.24 -12.89
CA LYS A 152 -2.48 -31.63 -13.22
C LYS A 152 -1.15 -31.64 -13.96
N PRO A 153 -0.10 -32.30 -13.44
CA PRO A 153 1.20 -32.34 -14.07
C PRO A 153 1.23 -33.29 -15.28
N THR A 154 2.02 -32.91 -16.30
CA THR A 154 2.53 -33.86 -17.29
C THR A 154 3.73 -34.63 -16.71
N PRO A 155 4.22 -35.70 -17.32
CA PRO A 155 5.52 -36.28 -16.95
C PRO A 155 6.64 -35.25 -17.04
N LEU A 156 7.62 -35.29 -16.10
CA LEU A 156 8.83 -34.50 -16.19
C LEU A 156 9.71 -35.05 -17.32
N GLU A 157 9.98 -34.22 -18.32
CA GLU A 157 10.75 -34.58 -19.50
C GLU A 157 12.19 -34.06 -19.39
N LYS A 158 13.15 -34.94 -19.67
CA LYS A 158 14.57 -34.58 -19.78
C LYS A 158 14.86 -34.19 -21.23
N GLY A 159 15.31 -32.95 -21.41
CA GLY A 159 15.66 -32.37 -22.73
C GLY A 159 17.15 -32.37 -23.01
N GLU A 160 17.59 -31.32 -23.71
CA GLU A 160 18.95 -31.07 -24.15
C GLU A 160 19.94 -30.85 -23.03
N SER A 161 21.24 -30.99 -23.31
CA SER A 161 22.30 -30.62 -22.36
C SER A 161 22.43 -29.12 -22.22
N THR A 162 22.78 -28.63 -21.01
CA THR A 162 23.00 -27.22 -20.73
C THR A 162 24.08 -27.03 -19.68
N ASP A 163 24.86 -25.97 -19.82
CA ASP A 163 25.81 -25.52 -18.81
C ASP A 163 25.20 -24.48 -17.84
N ARG A 164 23.96 -24.06 -18.09
CA ARG A 164 23.24 -23.11 -17.25
C ARG A 164 22.62 -23.82 -16.04
N THR A 165 22.35 -23.02 -15.00
CA THR A 165 21.51 -23.41 -13.86
C THR A 165 20.38 -22.41 -13.71
N GLY A 166 19.28 -22.81 -13.06
CA GLY A 166 18.16 -21.92 -12.78
C GLY A 166 16.80 -22.55 -13.08
N SER A 167 15.77 -21.76 -12.90
CA SER A 167 14.39 -22.14 -13.24
C SER A 167 13.68 -21.03 -14.01
N ALA A 168 12.81 -21.41 -14.94
CA ALA A 168 11.84 -20.53 -15.55
C ALA A 168 10.44 -21.06 -15.24
N VAL A 169 9.60 -20.24 -14.63
CA VAL A 169 8.20 -20.56 -14.30
C VAL A 169 7.31 -19.60 -15.08
N ALA A 170 6.49 -20.14 -15.96
CA ALA A 170 5.46 -19.40 -16.67
C ALA A 170 4.08 -19.85 -16.23
N PHE A 171 3.15 -18.91 -16.00
CA PHE A 171 1.79 -19.23 -15.57
C PHE A 171 0.76 -18.30 -16.21
N TRP A 172 -0.48 -18.80 -16.36
CA TRP A 172 -1.61 -18.10 -16.93
C TRP A 172 -2.77 -18.14 -15.94
N PRO A 173 -3.13 -17.01 -15.33
CA PRO A 173 -4.21 -16.94 -14.35
C PRO A 173 -5.54 -17.43 -14.89
N ASP A 174 -6.37 -17.99 -14.01
CA ASP A 174 -7.69 -18.51 -14.35
C ASP A 174 -8.75 -17.40 -14.28
N ALA A 175 -9.33 -17.04 -15.43
CA ALA A 175 -10.38 -16.01 -15.51
C ALA A 175 -11.69 -16.41 -14.79
N ASP A 176 -11.89 -17.68 -14.45
CA ASP A 176 -13.02 -18.13 -13.64
C ASP A 176 -12.80 -17.86 -12.13
N VAL A 177 -11.56 -17.52 -11.73
CA VAL A 177 -11.19 -17.24 -10.34
C VAL A 177 -11.04 -15.73 -10.12
N PHE A 178 -10.42 -15.03 -11.06
CA PHE A 178 -10.07 -13.62 -10.92
C PHE A 178 -11.07 -12.70 -11.62
N GLU A 179 -11.34 -11.56 -11.01
CA GLU A 179 -12.19 -10.50 -11.59
C GLU A 179 -11.56 -9.88 -12.84
N THR A 180 -10.24 -9.89 -12.93
CA THR A 180 -9.42 -9.50 -14.09
C THR A 180 -8.19 -10.40 -14.16
N VAL A 181 -7.69 -10.61 -15.38
CA VAL A 181 -6.41 -11.31 -15.63
C VAL A 181 -5.36 -10.41 -16.28
N ASP A 182 -5.64 -9.11 -16.32
CA ASP A 182 -4.75 -8.11 -16.89
C ASP A 182 -3.78 -7.60 -15.82
N PHE A 183 -2.49 -7.88 -16.00
CA PHE A 183 -1.44 -7.41 -15.12
C PHE A 183 -1.09 -5.95 -15.38
N ASP A 184 -1.07 -5.11 -14.34
CA ASP A 184 -0.59 -3.73 -14.44
C ASP A 184 0.94 -3.68 -14.43
N PHE A 185 1.51 -3.11 -15.51
CA PHE A 185 2.96 -2.96 -15.63
C PHE A 185 3.56 -2.11 -14.53
N GLN A 186 2.89 -1.01 -14.14
CA GLN A 186 3.42 -0.07 -13.16
C GLN A 186 3.47 -0.69 -11.75
N THR A 187 2.49 -1.49 -11.40
CA THR A 187 2.44 -2.24 -10.14
C THR A 187 3.61 -3.22 -10.05
N ILE A 188 3.88 -3.96 -11.15
CA ILE A 188 5.00 -4.90 -11.22
C ILE A 188 6.34 -4.15 -11.21
N TYR A 189 6.48 -3.07 -12.00
CA TYR A 189 7.66 -2.23 -12.06
C TYR A 189 8.10 -1.77 -10.66
N ARG A 190 7.19 -1.20 -9.89
CA ARG A 190 7.46 -0.67 -8.55
C ARG A 190 7.94 -1.74 -7.58
N ARG A 191 7.27 -2.87 -7.55
CA ARG A 191 7.63 -3.96 -6.64
C ARG A 191 8.99 -4.57 -6.99
N LEU A 192 9.29 -4.77 -8.28
CA LEU A 192 10.59 -5.27 -8.71
C LEU A 192 11.72 -4.28 -8.42
N GLN A 193 11.47 -2.98 -8.55
CA GLN A 193 12.41 -1.94 -8.17
C GLN A 193 12.71 -1.98 -6.66
N GLU A 194 11.68 -2.10 -5.81
CA GLU A 194 11.84 -2.26 -4.36
C GLU A 194 12.67 -3.50 -4.01
N MET A 195 12.37 -4.64 -4.64
CA MET A 195 13.13 -5.88 -4.44
C MET A 195 14.60 -5.73 -4.85
N ALA A 196 14.89 -5.01 -5.93
CA ALA A 196 16.27 -4.75 -6.37
C ALA A 196 17.02 -3.84 -5.38
N PHE A 197 16.37 -2.85 -4.77
CA PHE A 197 16.97 -2.04 -3.71
C PHE A 197 17.30 -2.86 -2.46
N LEU A 198 16.41 -3.77 -2.05
CA LEU A 198 16.57 -4.60 -0.85
C LEU A 198 17.62 -5.70 -1.00
N ASN A 199 17.98 -6.04 -2.24
CA ASN A 199 18.95 -7.10 -2.55
C ASN A 199 20.13 -6.51 -3.33
N ARG A 200 21.11 -6.01 -2.60
CA ARG A 200 22.29 -5.34 -3.15
C ARG A 200 22.96 -6.13 -4.28
N GLY A 201 23.02 -5.54 -5.48
CA GLY A 201 23.67 -6.13 -6.63
C GLY A 201 22.84 -7.14 -7.42
N LEU A 202 21.64 -7.50 -6.96
CA LEU A 202 20.70 -8.31 -7.72
C LEU A 202 20.23 -7.53 -8.95
N THR A 203 20.32 -8.15 -10.12
CA THR A 203 19.81 -7.60 -11.37
C THR A 203 18.42 -8.17 -11.64
N ILE A 204 17.44 -7.29 -11.84
CA ILE A 204 16.08 -7.69 -12.21
C ILE A 204 15.71 -7.01 -13.54
N HIS A 205 15.35 -7.81 -14.54
CA HIS A 205 14.85 -7.35 -15.83
C HIS A 205 13.33 -7.49 -15.87
N LEU A 206 12.64 -6.48 -16.36
CA LEU A 206 11.20 -6.51 -16.62
C LEU A 206 10.95 -6.20 -18.09
N LEU A 207 10.26 -7.09 -18.78
CA LEU A 207 9.88 -6.96 -20.19
C LEU A 207 8.36 -7.12 -20.33
N ASP A 208 7.69 -6.21 -21.06
CA ASP A 208 6.27 -6.32 -21.42
C ASP A 208 6.12 -6.57 -22.91
N GLU A 209 5.83 -7.81 -23.29
CA GLU A 209 5.59 -8.23 -24.67
C GLU A 209 4.16 -7.95 -25.16
N ARG A 210 3.23 -7.57 -24.26
CA ARG A 210 1.81 -7.39 -24.59
C ARG A 210 1.54 -6.13 -25.40
N VAL A 211 2.37 -5.13 -25.23
CA VAL A 211 2.20 -3.83 -25.86
C VAL A 211 3.18 -3.71 -27.00
N PRO A 212 2.73 -3.62 -28.26
CA PRO A 212 3.55 -2.97 -29.26
C PRO A 212 3.79 -1.57 -28.71
N GLU A 213 5.02 -1.25 -28.44
CA GLU A 213 5.38 -0.01 -27.81
C GLU A 213 4.75 1.17 -28.48
N GLY A 214 4.33 2.13 -27.69
CA GLY A 214 3.93 3.46 -28.05
C GLY A 214 4.47 3.91 -29.41
N GLU A 215 4.45 4.94 -29.95
CA GLU A 215 4.68 5.42 -31.32
C GLU A 215 5.71 4.68 -32.23
N GLU A 216 6.50 3.70 -31.75
CA GLU A 216 7.54 2.96 -32.51
C GLU A 216 7.50 1.40 -32.44
N GLY A 217 6.56 0.79 -31.73
CA GLY A 217 6.35 -0.69 -31.77
C GLY A 217 7.41 -1.55 -31.08
N LYS A 218 8.16 -1.02 -30.08
CA LYS A 218 9.09 -1.80 -29.26
C LYS A 218 8.50 -2.17 -27.89
N PRO A 219 8.76 -3.35 -27.30
CA PRO A 219 8.30 -3.75 -25.98
C PRO A 219 8.83 -2.81 -24.88
N ARG A 220 8.07 -2.62 -23.80
CA ARG A 220 8.56 -1.88 -22.63
C ARG A 220 9.57 -2.75 -21.89
N GLU A 221 10.80 -2.27 -21.73
CA GLU A 221 11.88 -2.98 -21.07
C GLU A 221 12.55 -2.09 -20.03
N VAL A 222 12.83 -2.66 -18.84
CA VAL A 222 13.58 -1.97 -17.80
C VAL A 222 14.46 -2.95 -17.04
N THR A 223 15.62 -2.46 -16.59
CA THR A 223 16.58 -3.20 -15.78
C THR A 223 16.85 -2.46 -14.48
N PHE A 224 16.72 -3.16 -13.37
CA PHE A 224 17.07 -2.67 -12.04
C PHE A 224 18.32 -3.37 -11.53
N CYS A 225 19.30 -2.60 -11.06
CA CYS A 225 20.48 -3.11 -10.36
C CYS A 225 21.08 -2.01 -9.49
N TYR A 226 20.98 -2.15 -8.17
CA TYR A 226 21.43 -1.14 -7.22
C TYR A 226 22.61 -1.65 -6.40
N LYS A 227 23.81 -1.15 -6.73
CA LYS A 227 25.06 -1.55 -6.04
C LYS A 227 25.17 -0.98 -4.61
N GLY A 228 24.46 0.11 -4.32
CA GLY A 228 24.34 0.69 -3.00
C GLY A 228 23.21 0.10 -2.15
N GLY A 229 22.38 -0.78 -2.72
CA GLY A 229 21.30 -1.44 -1.96
C GLY A 229 20.34 -0.45 -1.32
N ILE A 230 20.07 -0.59 0.00
CA ILE A 230 19.13 0.27 0.74
C ILE A 230 19.60 1.73 0.85
N ALA A 231 20.91 2.03 0.70
CA ALA A 231 21.37 3.41 0.63
C ALA A 231 20.92 4.09 -0.68
N ASP A 232 20.89 3.35 -1.80
CA ASP A 232 20.33 3.85 -3.06
C ASP A 232 18.80 4.03 -2.94
N PHE A 233 18.13 3.18 -2.18
CA PHE A 233 16.72 3.35 -1.89
C PHE A 233 16.44 4.65 -1.13
N VAL A 234 17.22 4.97 -0.10
CA VAL A 234 17.09 6.25 0.64
C VAL A 234 17.38 7.44 -0.28
N ARG A 235 18.39 7.36 -1.17
CA ARG A 235 18.63 8.42 -2.17
C ARG A 235 17.45 8.58 -3.12
N HIS A 236 16.84 7.48 -3.54
CA HIS A 236 15.63 7.49 -4.39
C HIS A 236 14.47 8.19 -3.67
N LEU A 237 14.19 7.84 -2.41
CA LEU A 237 13.14 8.49 -1.59
C LEU A 237 13.38 9.99 -1.38
N ASN A 238 14.64 10.42 -1.38
CA ASN A 238 15.03 11.80 -1.19
C ASN A 238 15.24 12.58 -2.49
N ALA A 239 15.08 11.95 -3.65
CA ALA A 239 15.37 12.59 -4.94
C ALA A 239 14.61 13.91 -5.16
N SER A 240 13.40 14.03 -4.61
CA SER A 240 12.54 15.23 -4.70
C SER A 240 12.42 16.03 -3.39
N LYS A 241 13.18 15.69 -2.32
CA LYS A 241 12.96 16.21 -0.96
C LYS A 241 14.09 17.09 -0.39
N ASN A 242 15.11 17.42 -1.17
CA ASN A 242 16.25 18.23 -0.75
C ASN A 242 16.94 17.73 0.54
N PRO A 243 17.88 16.77 0.47
CA PRO A 243 18.62 16.31 1.64
C PRO A 243 19.37 17.45 2.34
N ILE A 244 19.28 17.54 3.68
CA ILE A 244 19.97 18.57 4.47
C ILE A 244 21.44 18.26 4.74
N HIS A 245 21.87 17.04 4.44
CA HIS A 245 23.27 16.59 4.52
C HIS A 245 23.60 15.63 3.37
N LYS A 246 24.88 15.55 3.00
CA LYS A 246 25.32 14.84 1.78
C LYS A 246 25.35 13.32 1.93
N THR A 247 25.80 12.85 3.09
CA THR A 247 26.11 11.43 3.31
C THR A 247 24.87 10.69 3.79
N VAL A 248 24.48 9.61 3.10
CA VAL A 248 23.52 8.67 3.63
C VAL A 248 24.16 7.96 4.81
N VAL A 249 23.50 7.97 5.97
CA VAL A 249 23.89 7.17 7.13
C VAL A 249 23.60 5.71 6.80
N GLU A 250 24.62 4.88 6.69
CA GLU A 250 24.47 3.46 6.38
C GLU A 250 25.30 2.63 7.37
N PHE A 251 24.69 1.61 7.94
CA PHE A 251 25.36 0.63 8.79
C PHE A 251 24.58 -0.66 8.88
N GLY A 252 25.26 -1.71 9.25
CA GLY A 252 24.65 -3.02 9.50
C GLY A 252 25.45 -3.84 10.50
N ALA A 253 24.87 -4.93 10.90
CA ALA A 253 25.51 -5.95 11.74
C ALA A 253 24.86 -7.31 11.50
N GLU A 254 25.62 -8.35 11.78
CA GLU A 254 25.19 -9.74 11.69
C GLU A 254 25.50 -10.44 13.01
N GLU A 255 24.53 -11.19 13.52
CA GLU A 255 24.67 -12.08 14.68
C GLU A 255 24.06 -13.44 14.33
N GLU A 256 24.23 -14.43 15.18
CA GLU A 256 23.75 -15.79 14.95
C GLU A 256 22.25 -15.82 14.58
N GLY A 257 21.96 -16.13 13.32
CA GLY A 257 20.60 -16.24 12.78
C GLY A 257 19.87 -14.92 12.52
N MET A 258 20.52 -13.77 12.69
CA MET A 258 19.94 -12.44 12.49
C MET A 258 20.94 -11.50 11.82
N SER A 259 20.47 -10.69 10.86
CA SER A 259 21.21 -9.54 10.37
C SER A 259 20.30 -8.32 10.25
N VAL A 260 20.90 -7.14 10.32
CA VAL A 260 20.22 -5.87 10.10
C VAL A 260 21.05 -4.95 9.21
N GLU A 261 20.40 -4.32 8.27
CA GLU A 261 20.93 -3.22 7.46
C GLU A 261 20.01 -2.01 7.64
N ILE A 262 20.59 -0.85 7.91
CA ILE A 262 19.87 0.40 8.11
C ILE A 262 20.52 1.47 7.25
N ALA A 263 19.69 2.18 6.48
CA ALA A 263 20.12 3.38 5.77
C ALA A 263 19.14 4.52 6.10
N MET A 264 19.65 5.74 6.30
CA MET A 264 18.82 6.89 6.59
C MET A 264 19.46 8.21 6.17
N GLN A 265 18.62 9.20 5.88
CA GLN A 265 19.04 10.56 5.57
C GLN A 265 17.91 11.54 5.85
N TRP A 266 18.24 12.70 6.42
CA TRP A 266 17.27 13.77 6.65
C TRP A 266 17.18 14.72 5.46
N ASN A 267 15.98 15.23 5.21
CA ASN A 267 15.65 16.17 4.14
C ASN A 267 14.88 17.39 4.69
N GLU A 268 14.54 18.33 3.84
CA GLU A 268 13.85 19.56 4.23
C GLU A 268 12.36 19.39 4.54
N SER A 269 11.76 18.25 4.20
CA SER A 269 10.33 18.00 4.43
C SER A 269 9.99 17.92 5.93
N TYR A 270 8.70 17.94 6.23
CA TYR A 270 8.18 17.90 7.61
C TYR A 270 7.63 16.52 7.99
N GLY A 271 7.40 15.64 7.03
CA GLY A 271 6.96 14.26 7.26
C GLY A 271 8.12 13.29 7.45
N GLU A 272 7.86 12.15 8.08
CA GLU A 272 8.78 11.01 8.13
C GLU A 272 8.44 10.00 7.02
N SER A 273 9.45 9.32 6.49
CA SER A 273 9.37 8.24 5.49
C SER A 273 10.20 7.07 6.00
N VAL A 274 9.66 6.33 6.96
CA VAL A 274 10.33 5.16 7.58
C VAL A 274 9.68 3.90 7.04
N TYR A 275 10.47 3.05 6.39
CA TYR A 275 10.01 1.77 5.82
C TYR A 275 10.81 0.62 6.41
N THR A 276 10.10 -0.45 6.74
CA THR A 276 10.68 -1.58 7.45
C THR A 276 10.40 -2.89 6.72
N PHE A 277 11.42 -3.74 6.69
CA PHE A 277 11.39 -5.00 5.96
C PHE A 277 11.93 -6.13 6.82
N ALA A 278 11.33 -7.31 6.69
CA ALA A 278 11.83 -8.55 7.28
C ALA A 278 11.88 -9.62 6.17
N ASN A 279 13.08 -10.15 5.87
CA ASN A 279 13.33 -11.08 4.78
C ASN A 279 12.74 -10.57 3.44
N THR A 280 12.99 -9.31 3.10
CA THR A 280 12.47 -8.58 1.92
C THR A 280 10.95 -8.32 1.89
N ILE A 281 10.22 -8.76 2.90
CA ILE A 281 8.79 -8.52 3.04
C ILE A 281 8.58 -7.17 3.72
N ASN A 282 7.74 -6.32 3.12
CA ASN A 282 7.38 -5.02 3.68
C ASN A 282 6.48 -5.21 4.92
N THR A 283 6.95 -4.76 6.07
CA THR A 283 6.21 -4.78 7.34
C THR A 283 5.58 -3.42 7.59
N HIS A 284 4.55 -3.09 6.83
CA HIS A 284 3.95 -1.75 6.87
C HIS A 284 3.29 -1.38 8.21
N GLU A 285 2.94 -2.35 9.05
CA GLU A 285 2.53 -2.12 10.44
C GLU A 285 3.73 -2.12 11.42
N GLY A 286 4.97 -2.11 10.90
CA GLY A 286 6.19 -2.06 11.67
C GLY A 286 6.50 -3.36 12.40
N GLY A 287 6.81 -3.24 13.68
CA GLY A 287 7.14 -4.37 14.56
C GLY A 287 8.41 -4.14 15.37
N THR A 288 8.95 -5.21 15.94
CA THR A 288 10.06 -5.17 16.91
C THR A 288 11.34 -4.51 16.38
N HIS A 289 11.64 -4.62 15.08
CA HIS A 289 12.79 -3.95 14.43
C HIS A 289 12.59 -2.44 14.36
N GLU A 290 11.40 -1.97 14.00
CA GLU A 290 11.08 -0.55 14.00
C GLU A 290 11.09 0.04 15.42
N GLU A 291 10.48 -0.64 16.37
CA GLU A 291 10.49 -0.23 17.78
C GLU A 291 11.93 -0.07 18.31
N GLY A 292 12.81 -1.03 18.01
CA GLY A 292 14.22 -0.98 18.37
C GLY A 292 14.95 0.21 17.76
N PHE A 293 14.71 0.46 16.46
CA PHE A 293 15.26 1.60 15.74
C PHE A 293 14.78 2.95 16.31
N ARG A 294 13.46 3.14 16.47
CA ARG A 294 12.86 4.38 16.99
C ARG A 294 13.36 4.71 18.40
N ALA A 295 13.47 3.71 19.26
CA ALA A 295 13.98 3.88 20.63
C ALA A 295 15.47 4.27 20.64
N ALA A 296 16.29 3.59 19.85
CA ALA A 296 17.72 3.87 19.74
C ALA A 296 17.98 5.26 19.16
N LEU A 297 17.33 5.60 18.04
CA LEU A 297 17.48 6.89 17.38
C LEU A 297 17.19 8.04 18.35
N THR A 298 16.07 7.94 19.08
CA THR A 298 15.69 8.96 20.07
C THR A 298 16.71 9.08 21.19
N SER A 299 17.20 7.95 21.71
CA SER A 299 18.20 7.93 22.77
C SER A 299 19.54 8.52 22.34
N VAL A 300 20.05 8.09 21.17
CA VAL A 300 21.36 8.51 20.65
C VAL A 300 21.38 10.00 20.34
N VAL A 301 20.36 10.50 19.63
CA VAL A 301 20.31 11.93 19.24
C VAL A 301 20.25 12.84 20.47
N ASN A 302 19.42 12.51 21.47
CA ASN A 302 19.36 13.28 22.72
C ASN A 302 20.69 13.25 23.48
N ARG A 303 21.28 12.06 23.69
CA ARG A 303 22.56 11.90 24.38
C ARG A 303 23.66 12.70 23.68
N TYR A 304 23.85 12.48 22.37
CA TYR A 304 24.89 13.15 21.60
C TYR A 304 24.68 14.68 21.60
N GLY A 305 23.44 15.14 21.43
CA GLY A 305 23.09 16.56 21.47
C GLY A 305 23.41 17.21 22.82
N THR A 306 23.20 16.51 23.92
CA THR A 306 23.54 16.96 25.28
C THR A 306 25.04 16.95 25.50
N ASP A 307 25.74 15.85 25.20
CA ASP A 307 27.18 15.68 25.41
C ASP A 307 28.01 16.70 24.63
N LYS A 308 27.62 16.97 23.38
CA LYS A 308 28.28 17.97 22.50
C LYS A 308 27.74 19.40 22.70
N LYS A 309 26.84 19.63 23.67
CA LYS A 309 26.22 20.94 23.97
C LYS A 309 25.52 21.57 22.76
N LEU A 310 24.92 20.75 21.92
CA LEU A 310 24.13 21.20 20.76
C LEU A 310 22.68 21.52 21.14
N LEU A 311 22.18 20.91 22.22
CA LEU A 311 20.89 21.22 22.84
C LEU A 311 21.05 22.25 23.92
N LYS A 312 20.08 23.14 24.07
CA LYS A 312 20.14 24.26 25.06
C LYS A 312 19.43 23.88 26.36
N GLY A 313 20.15 23.98 27.48
CA GLY A 313 19.58 23.70 28.81
C GLY A 313 19.00 22.30 28.92
N ASP A 314 17.79 22.20 29.45
CA ASP A 314 17.05 20.92 29.60
C ASP A 314 16.21 20.58 28.37
N GLU A 315 16.56 21.07 27.17
CA GLU A 315 15.86 20.79 25.92
C GLU A 315 15.94 19.28 25.61
N LYS A 316 14.79 18.59 25.64
CA LYS A 316 14.65 17.17 25.32
C LYS A 316 13.82 17.03 24.05
N LEU A 317 14.40 16.37 23.06
CA LEU A 317 13.74 16.10 21.78
C LEU A 317 12.84 14.85 21.90
N SER A 318 11.63 14.94 21.39
CA SER A 318 10.76 13.76 21.22
C SER A 318 11.19 12.95 19.99
N GLY A 319 10.69 11.70 19.89
CA GLY A 319 10.92 10.89 18.71
C GLY A 319 10.42 11.56 17.43
N GLU A 320 9.25 12.22 17.47
CA GLU A 320 8.68 12.96 16.34
C GLU A 320 9.61 14.10 15.87
N ASP A 321 10.16 14.89 16.83
CA ASP A 321 11.05 15.99 16.49
C ASP A 321 12.30 15.51 15.73
N ILE A 322 12.82 14.34 16.13
CA ILE A 322 14.03 13.74 15.52
C ILE A 322 13.73 13.15 14.15
N ARG A 323 12.54 12.60 13.95
CA ARG A 323 12.14 11.98 12.69
C ARG A 323 11.53 12.95 11.69
N GLU A 324 11.36 14.24 12.04
CA GLU A 324 10.91 15.25 11.08
C GLU A 324 11.89 15.33 9.89
N GLY A 325 11.41 15.03 8.68
CA GLY A 325 12.19 14.97 7.45
C GLY A 325 13.11 13.75 7.33
N LEU A 326 12.94 12.72 8.15
CA LEU A 326 13.72 11.48 8.07
C LEU A 326 13.18 10.57 6.97
N ALA A 327 14.04 10.16 6.03
CA ALA A 327 13.87 8.99 5.17
C ALA A 327 14.76 7.87 5.70
N ALA A 328 14.19 6.71 6.04
CA ALA A 328 14.93 5.58 6.59
C ALA A 328 14.38 4.23 6.08
N ILE A 329 15.29 3.32 5.80
CA ILE A 329 15.03 1.92 5.47
C ILE A 329 15.67 1.05 6.56
N ILE A 330 14.87 0.19 7.18
CA ILE A 330 15.32 -0.81 8.15
C ILE A 330 15.02 -2.19 7.57
N SER A 331 16.04 -2.93 7.19
CA SER A 331 15.92 -4.28 6.64
C SER A 331 16.55 -5.29 7.59
N VAL A 332 15.76 -6.25 8.08
CA VAL A 332 16.26 -7.36 8.88
C VAL A 332 16.13 -8.67 8.12
N LYS A 333 17.11 -9.55 8.28
CA LYS A 333 17.08 -10.92 7.76
C LYS A 333 17.16 -11.88 8.94
N LEU A 334 16.21 -12.80 9.00
CA LEU A 334 16.00 -13.71 10.13
C LEU A 334 15.86 -15.14 9.63
N ALA A 335 16.48 -16.09 10.31
CA ALA A 335 16.30 -17.51 10.02
C ALA A 335 14.85 -17.97 10.29
N ASN A 336 14.22 -17.44 11.35
CA ASN A 336 12.87 -17.81 11.77
C ASN A 336 12.05 -16.55 12.08
N PRO A 337 11.57 -15.80 11.08
CA PRO A 337 10.74 -14.64 11.33
C PRO A 337 9.34 -15.03 11.81
N GLN A 338 8.84 -14.30 12.80
CA GLN A 338 7.50 -14.44 13.36
C GLN A 338 6.69 -13.19 13.02
N PHE A 339 5.64 -13.37 12.26
CA PHE A 339 4.75 -12.28 11.87
C PHE A 339 3.42 -12.35 12.61
N GLU A 340 2.83 -11.20 12.88
CA GLU A 340 1.44 -11.12 13.33
C GLU A 340 0.52 -11.28 12.12
N GLY A 341 -0.15 -12.43 11.99
CA GLY A 341 -1.11 -12.74 10.93
C GLY A 341 -0.50 -13.29 9.63
N GLN A 342 -1.39 -13.73 8.74
CA GLN A 342 -1.06 -14.35 7.45
C GLN A 342 -0.46 -13.36 6.45
N THR A 343 -0.84 -12.09 6.54
CA THR A 343 -0.42 -11.02 5.62
C THR A 343 1.00 -10.52 5.88
N LYS A 344 1.65 -11.01 6.95
CA LYS A 344 3.06 -10.70 7.31
C LYS A 344 3.33 -9.20 7.50
N THR A 345 2.34 -8.43 7.93
CA THR A 345 2.39 -6.95 7.99
C THR A 345 3.20 -6.40 9.14
N LYS A 346 3.39 -7.21 10.21
CA LYS A 346 4.10 -6.79 11.44
C LYS A 346 5.01 -7.88 11.95
N LEU A 347 6.25 -7.53 12.29
CA LEU A 347 7.24 -8.45 12.85
C LEU A 347 7.12 -8.53 14.37
N GLY A 348 7.00 -9.78 14.91
CA GLY A 348 6.81 -10.05 16.33
C GLY A 348 8.03 -10.55 17.11
N ASN A 349 9.15 -10.86 16.46
CA ASN A 349 10.34 -11.44 17.10
C ASN A 349 10.93 -10.52 18.18
N THR A 350 10.68 -10.76 19.45
CA THR A 350 11.17 -9.94 20.58
C THR A 350 12.70 -9.74 20.60
N PRO A 351 13.56 -10.74 20.32
CA PRO A 351 15.02 -10.55 20.32
C PRO A 351 15.51 -9.50 19.31
N VAL A 352 14.79 -9.33 18.19
CA VAL A 352 15.15 -8.38 17.13
C VAL A 352 15.13 -6.94 17.63
N LYS A 353 14.20 -6.57 18.52
CA LYS A 353 14.14 -5.24 19.13
C LYS A 353 15.45 -4.86 19.81
N SER A 354 15.93 -5.74 20.69
CA SER A 354 17.16 -5.50 21.46
C SER A 354 18.40 -5.51 20.54
N PHE A 355 18.43 -6.38 19.54
CA PHE A 355 19.51 -6.46 18.56
C PHE A 355 19.60 -5.15 17.74
N VAL A 356 18.50 -4.73 17.11
CA VAL A 356 18.45 -3.49 16.34
C VAL A 356 18.79 -2.28 17.21
N GLN A 357 18.23 -2.21 18.42
CA GLN A 357 18.51 -1.11 19.35
C GLN A 357 20.00 -1.00 19.70
N ARG A 358 20.67 -2.13 19.97
CA ARG A 358 22.11 -2.16 20.27
C ARG A 358 22.91 -1.71 19.06
N VAL A 359 22.68 -2.30 17.89
CA VAL A 359 23.38 -1.94 16.66
C VAL A 359 23.24 -0.45 16.34
N CYS A 360 22.04 0.09 16.44
CA CYS A 360 21.81 1.52 16.22
C CYS A 360 22.55 2.39 17.24
N ASN A 361 22.51 2.02 18.53
CA ASN A 361 23.21 2.78 19.57
C ASN A 361 24.71 2.88 19.29
N ASP A 362 25.35 1.76 18.90
CA ASP A 362 26.79 1.71 18.69
C ASP A 362 27.18 2.40 17.38
N ARG A 363 26.54 2.04 16.27
CA ARG A 363 26.92 2.49 14.95
C ARG A 363 26.54 3.94 14.66
N LEU A 364 25.42 4.43 15.19
CA LEU A 364 24.98 5.80 14.95
C LEU A 364 25.83 6.81 15.76
N VAL A 365 26.25 6.45 16.98
CA VAL A 365 27.21 7.29 17.75
C VAL A 365 28.53 7.41 17.01
N ASP A 366 29.07 6.27 16.53
CA ASP A 366 30.31 6.22 15.76
C ASP A 366 30.19 7.07 14.47
N TRP A 367 29.05 7.00 13.78
CA TRP A 367 28.81 7.81 12.60
C TRP A 367 28.77 9.32 12.94
N PHE A 368 28.08 9.72 14.02
CA PHE A 368 28.02 11.12 14.45
C PHE A 368 29.38 11.67 14.84
N ASP A 369 30.20 10.87 15.52
CA ASP A 369 31.55 11.28 15.90
C ASP A 369 32.48 11.44 14.69
N ARG A 370 32.29 10.65 13.63
CA ARG A 370 33.02 10.79 12.35
C ARG A 370 32.49 11.92 11.48
N ASN A 371 31.22 12.33 11.63
CA ASN A 371 30.55 13.33 10.82
C ASN A 371 29.93 14.45 11.68
N PRO A 372 30.72 15.15 12.52
CA PRO A 372 30.17 16.09 13.52
C PRO A 372 29.44 17.29 12.90
N ALA A 373 29.81 17.70 11.69
CA ALA A 373 29.15 18.80 10.99
C ALA A 373 27.71 18.38 10.55
N GLU A 374 27.56 17.18 9.99
CA GLU A 374 26.26 16.65 9.58
C GLU A 374 25.39 16.32 10.79
N ALA A 375 25.96 15.71 11.85
CA ALA A 375 25.27 15.48 13.12
C ALA A 375 24.70 16.79 13.72
N LYS A 376 25.45 17.87 13.67
CA LYS A 376 25.00 19.20 14.12
C LYS A 376 23.79 19.68 13.30
N ILE A 377 23.80 19.53 11.97
CA ILE A 377 22.66 19.92 11.11
C ILE A 377 21.42 19.13 11.47
N ILE A 378 21.54 17.82 11.64
CA ILE A 378 20.44 16.92 12.03
C ILE A 378 19.84 17.33 13.37
N ILE A 379 20.68 17.55 14.40
CA ILE A 379 20.22 17.97 15.73
C ILE A 379 19.58 19.35 15.71
N GLN A 380 20.11 20.29 14.91
CA GLN A 380 19.53 21.62 14.77
C GLN A 380 18.14 21.56 14.14
N LYS A 381 17.92 20.70 13.11
CA LYS A 381 16.60 20.49 12.53
C LYS A 381 15.63 19.93 13.57
N ALA A 382 16.01 18.89 14.29
CA ALA A 382 15.20 18.31 15.35
C ALA A 382 14.87 19.30 16.48
N SER A 383 15.83 20.17 16.87
CA SER A 383 15.60 21.26 17.85
C SER A 383 14.61 22.30 17.32
N GLN A 384 14.65 22.63 16.03
CA GLN A 384 13.65 23.51 15.40
C GLN A 384 12.26 22.88 15.40
N ALA A 385 12.15 21.59 15.10
CA ALA A 385 10.89 20.84 15.17
C ALA A 385 10.31 20.84 16.58
N ALA A 386 11.14 20.56 17.61
CA ALA A 386 10.74 20.59 19.01
C ALA A 386 10.16 21.96 19.43
N ARG A 387 10.82 23.04 19.04
CA ARG A 387 10.34 24.40 19.34
C ARG A 387 9.01 24.70 18.67
N ALA A 388 8.85 24.26 17.41
CA ALA A 388 7.58 24.42 16.70
C ALA A 388 6.45 23.64 17.38
N ARG A 389 6.69 22.39 17.77
CA ARG A 389 5.73 21.54 18.48
C ARG A 389 5.32 22.16 19.82
N ILE A 390 6.29 22.62 20.63
CA ILE A 390 6.03 23.26 21.92
C ILE A 390 5.19 24.53 21.73
N ALA A 391 5.53 25.37 20.75
CA ALA A 391 4.77 26.59 20.45
C ALA A 391 3.32 26.25 20.03
N ALA A 392 3.13 25.20 19.23
CA ALA A 392 1.81 24.73 18.82
C ALA A 392 0.99 24.21 20.01
N GLN A 393 1.60 23.44 20.92
CA GLN A 393 0.93 22.96 22.15
C GLN A 393 0.52 24.11 23.08
N GLN A 394 1.38 25.11 23.23
CA GLN A 394 1.05 26.31 24.02
C GLN A 394 -0.12 27.09 23.41
N ALA A 395 -0.12 27.30 22.10
CA ALA A 395 -1.22 27.94 21.40
C ALA A 395 -2.55 27.18 21.57
N ARG A 396 -2.51 25.83 21.50
CA ARG A 396 -3.69 24.97 21.78
C ARG A 396 -4.20 25.12 23.22
N LYS A 397 -3.30 25.12 24.21
CA LYS A 397 -3.68 25.28 25.62
C LYS A 397 -4.35 26.63 25.86
N LEU A 398 -3.87 27.69 25.20
CA LEU A 398 -4.46 29.02 25.28
C LEU A 398 -5.83 29.09 24.59
N ALA A 399 -5.98 28.47 23.43
CA ALA A 399 -7.26 28.35 22.73
C ALA A 399 -8.27 27.51 23.54
N ARG A 400 -7.86 26.36 24.10
CA ARG A 400 -8.71 25.55 25.00
C ARG A 400 -9.14 26.32 26.26
N ARG A 401 -8.29 27.14 26.87
CA ARG A 401 -8.69 28.00 28.03
C ARG A 401 -9.75 29.02 27.64
N LYS A 402 -9.74 29.52 26.40
CA LYS A 402 -10.81 30.38 25.87
C LYS A 402 -12.10 29.62 25.58
N SER A 403 -12.02 28.37 25.11
CA SER A 403 -13.19 27.56 24.76
C SER A 403 -13.81 26.78 25.94
N LEU A 404 -13.10 26.65 27.08
CA LEU A 404 -13.67 26.06 28.31
C LEU A 404 -14.75 26.96 28.94
N LEU A 405 -14.89 28.21 28.50
CA LEU A 405 -16.00 29.10 28.81
C LEU A 405 -17.19 28.99 27.82
N GLU A 406 -17.01 28.30 26.70
CA GLU A 406 -18.04 27.98 25.72
C GLU A 406 -18.13 26.46 25.59
N SER A 407 -19.22 25.90 26.11
CA SER A 407 -19.54 24.48 26.22
C SER A 407 -19.41 23.71 24.89
N GLY A 408 -18.66 22.59 24.88
CA GLY A 408 -18.76 21.55 23.88
C GLY A 408 -17.42 21.16 23.22
N SER A 409 -16.95 19.97 23.53
CA SER A 409 -15.69 19.41 23.01
C SER A 409 -15.70 19.02 21.53
N MET A 410 -16.80 19.19 20.82
CA MET A 410 -16.97 18.82 19.41
C MET A 410 -16.93 20.03 18.48
N PRO A 411 -16.41 19.88 17.23
CA PRO A 411 -16.44 20.95 16.25
C PRO A 411 -17.89 21.39 16.00
N GLY A 412 -18.22 22.67 16.17
CA GLY A 412 -19.58 23.19 15.96
C GLY A 412 -20.16 22.95 14.56
N LYS A 413 -19.30 22.55 13.62
CA LYS A 413 -19.69 22.17 12.25
C LYS A 413 -20.11 20.70 12.11
N LEU A 414 -19.67 19.81 13.01
CA LEU A 414 -19.98 18.39 12.94
C LEU A 414 -21.44 18.12 13.27
N ALA A 415 -22.17 17.56 12.33
CA ALA A 415 -23.45 16.93 12.59
C ALA A 415 -23.21 15.45 12.89
N ASP A 416 -23.04 15.13 14.16
CA ASP A 416 -22.70 13.78 14.62
C ASP A 416 -23.86 12.78 14.43
N CYS A 417 -23.54 11.48 14.42
CA CYS A 417 -24.51 10.40 14.42
C CYS A 417 -24.91 10.02 15.86
N GLN A 418 -26.00 9.26 15.96
CA GLN A 418 -26.54 8.83 17.25
C GLN A 418 -25.83 7.59 17.81
N SER A 419 -25.35 6.70 16.93
CA SER A 419 -24.61 5.50 17.32
C SER A 419 -23.25 5.87 17.92
N THR A 420 -22.90 5.19 19.00
CA THR A 420 -21.57 5.26 19.63
C THR A 420 -20.69 4.06 19.26
N ASP A 421 -21.20 3.08 18.49
CA ASP A 421 -20.40 1.99 17.97
C ASP A 421 -19.68 2.43 16.68
N PRO A 422 -18.35 2.52 16.69
CA PRO A 422 -17.60 2.92 15.51
C PRO A 422 -17.83 2.03 14.29
N ARG A 423 -18.10 0.73 14.51
CA ARG A 423 -18.28 -0.27 13.43
C ARG A 423 -19.53 -0.03 12.60
N GLU A 424 -20.56 0.58 13.20
CA GLU A 424 -21.79 0.95 12.52
C GLU A 424 -21.77 2.39 11.99
N SER A 425 -20.78 3.20 12.45
CA SER A 425 -20.75 4.62 12.22
C SER A 425 -19.80 4.99 11.07
N GLU A 426 -20.23 5.98 10.29
CA GLU A 426 -19.44 6.56 9.21
C GLU A 426 -19.52 8.09 9.23
N VAL A 427 -18.43 8.75 8.84
CA VAL A 427 -18.37 10.20 8.70
C VAL A 427 -18.13 10.58 7.25
N PHE A 428 -18.97 11.48 6.74
CA PHE A 428 -18.77 12.11 5.44
C PHE A 428 -18.09 13.46 5.64
N ILE A 429 -16.90 13.59 5.07
CA ILE A 429 -16.18 14.86 4.98
C ILE A 429 -16.62 15.50 3.67
N VAL A 430 -17.40 16.57 3.76
CA VAL A 430 -18.15 17.14 2.63
C VAL A 430 -17.58 18.49 2.25
N GLU A 431 -17.32 18.70 0.98
CA GLU A 431 -16.90 19.99 0.45
C GLU A 431 -18.02 21.03 0.52
N GLY A 432 -17.74 22.13 1.20
CA GLY A 432 -18.62 23.30 1.25
C GLY A 432 -19.81 23.17 2.20
N ASP A 433 -20.32 24.32 2.63
CA ASP A 433 -21.47 24.40 3.55
C ASP A 433 -22.80 24.06 2.82
N SER A 434 -22.90 24.33 1.50
CA SER A 434 -24.11 24.04 0.71
C SER A 434 -24.35 22.54 0.58
N ALA A 435 -23.35 21.81 0.07
CA ALA A 435 -23.43 20.35 -0.04
C ALA A 435 -23.52 19.70 1.36
N GLY A 436 -22.81 20.25 2.36
CA GLY A 436 -22.93 19.85 3.77
C GLY A 436 -24.35 20.02 4.30
N GLY A 437 -25.09 21.04 3.89
CA GLY A 437 -26.50 21.26 4.22
C GLY A 437 -27.43 20.17 3.64
N SER A 438 -27.27 19.88 2.35
CA SER A 438 -28.01 18.80 1.68
C SER A 438 -27.68 17.43 2.28
N ALA A 439 -26.39 17.15 2.56
CA ALA A 439 -25.97 15.91 3.20
C ALA A 439 -26.54 15.73 4.62
N LYS A 440 -26.58 16.81 5.42
CA LYS A 440 -27.20 16.78 6.76
C LYS A 440 -28.68 16.45 6.71
N GLN A 441 -29.40 16.92 5.70
CA GLN A 441 -30.83 16.64 5.52
C GLN A 441 -31.08 15.22 5.00
N GLY A 442 -30.21 14.74 4.10
CA GLY A 442 -30.37 13.44 3.43
C GLY A 442 -29.84 12.24 4.22
N ARG A 443 -28.96 12.43 5.20
CA ARG A 443 -28.28 11.34 5.93
C ARG A 443 -29.21 10.45 6.77
N ASP A 444 -28.75 9.24 7.09
CA ASP A 444 -29.28 8.49 8.23
C ASP A 444 -28.62 8.99 9.53
N PRO A 445 -29.34 9.77 10.37
CA PRO A 445 -28.75 10.35 11.58
C PRO A 445 -28.36 9.32 12.64
N ARG A 446 -28.75 8.06 12.49
CA ARG A 446 -28.37 7.00 13.42
C ARG A 446 -26.90 6.63 13.27
N THR A 447 -26.41 6.50 12.04
CA THR A 447 -25.07 5.95 11.75
C THR A 447 -24.18 6.88 10.93
N GLN A 448 -24.73 7.95 10.34
CA GLN A 448 -23.99 8.84 9.47
C GLN A 448 -23.75 10.20 10.11
N ALA A 449 -22.47 10.60 10.23
CA ALA A 449 -22.05 11.92 10.63
C ALA A 449 -21.63 12.75 9.41
N ILE A 450 -21.84 14.08 9.46
CA ILE A 450 -21.46 15.01 8.38
C ILE A 450 -20.53 16.07 8.95
N LEU A 451 -19.35 16.19 8.36
CA LEU A 451 -18.36 17.24 8.64
C LEU A 451 -18.13 18.09 7.39
N PRO A 452 -18.77 19.26 7.26
CA PRO A 452 -18.46 20.18 6.18
C PRO A 452 -17.06 20.80 6.37
N ILE A 453 -16.31 20.89 5.28
CA ILE A 453 -15.03 21.61 5.23
C ILE A 453 -15.16 22.81 4.29
N ARG A 454 -14.57 23.94 4.66
CA ARG A 454 -14.66 25.18 3.87
C ARG A 454 -13.45 25.34 2.98
N GLY A 455 -13.61 25.05 1.70
CA GLY A 455 -12.59 25.24 0.67
C GLY A 455 -11.37 24.34 0.86
N LYS A 456 -10.27 24.73 0.22
CA LYS A 456 -9.00 23.98 0.23
C LYS A 456 -8.37 24.05 1.63
N ILE A 457 -8.13 22.90 2.24
CA ILE A 457 -7.39 22.81 3.49
C ILE A 457 -5.92 23.14 3.27
N LEU A 458 -5.19 23.37 4.36
CA LEU A 458 -3.75 23.58 4.31
C LEU A 458 -3.05 22.36 3.69
N ASN A 459 -2.17 22.61 2.70
CA ASN A 459 -1.31 21.57 2.17
C ASN A 459 -0.24 21.21 3.22
N VAL A 460 -0.41 20.06 3.85
CA VAL A 460 0.45 19.59 4.94
C VAL A 460 1.82 19.13 4.46
N GLU A 461 2.00 18.83 3.17
CA GLU A 461 3.30 18.51 2.59
C GLU A 461 4.25 19.73 2.64
N LYS A 462 3.71 20.93 2.54
CA LYS A 462 4.45 22.22 2.57
C LYS A 462 4.39 22.94 3.91
N ALA A 463 3.80 22.37 4.93
CA ALA A 463 3.53 23.08 6.17
C ALA A 463 4.13 22.37 7.38
N ARG A 464 4.81 23.14 8.22
CA ARG A 464 5.26 22.65 9.53
C ARG A 464 4.08 22.31 10.42
N ILE A 465 4.29 21.36 11.32
CA ILE A 465 3.28 20.84 12.25
C ILE A 465 2.56 21.95 13.04
N ASP A 466 3.27 23.02 13.43
CA ASP A 466 2.68 24.13 14.17
C ASP A 466 1.64 24.92 13.35
N ARG A 467 1.81 25.01 12.03
CA ARG A 467 0.82 25.60 11.11
C ARG A 467 -0.35 24.66 10.85
N VAL A 468 -0.04 23.36 10.67
CA VAL A 468 -1.05 22.33 10.49
C VAL A 468 -2.02 22.31 11.66
N LEU A 469 -1.49 22.34 12.87
CA LEU A 469 -2.27 22.33 14.12
C LEU A 469 -2.99 23.65 14.44
N LYS A 470 -2.63 24.76 13.78
CA LYS A 470 -3.38 26.03 13.87
C LYS A 470 -4.51 26.14 12.86
N ASN A 471 -4.55 25.28 11.86
CA ASN A 471 -5.61 25.30 10.86
C ASN A 471 -6.92 24.75 11.43
N ASN A 472 -7.98 25.53 11.40
CA ASN A 472 -9.28 25.19 12.00
C ASN A 472 -9.93 23.96 11.37
N GLU A 473 -9.79 23.78 10.04
CA GLU A 473 -10.37 22.65 9.33
C GLU A 473 -9.63 21.35 9.70
N VAL A 474 -8.31 21.40 9.80
CA VAL A 474 -7.49 20.25 10.25
C VAL A 474 -7.80 19.89 11.70
N GLN A 475 -7.93 20.90 12.59
CA GLN A 475 -8.34 20.66 13.97
C GLN A 475 -9.72 20.01 14.07
N ALA A 476 -10.67 20.45 13.24
CA ALA A 476 -12.01 19.89 13.20
C ALA A 476 -11.98 18.41 12.77
N LEU A 477 -11.16 18.07 11.77
CA LEU A 477 -10.96 16.68 11.31
C LEU A 477 -10.36 15.81 12.42
N ILE A 478 -9.25 16.24 13.03
CA ILE A 478 -8.58 15.50 14.12
C ILE A 478 -9.54 15.27 15.29
N THR A 479 -10.32 16.28 15.66
CA THR A 479 -11.26 16.20 16.77
C THR A 479 -12.45 15.29 16.43
N ALA A 480 -12.96 15.36 15.20
CA ALA A 480 -14.08 14.53 14.77
C ALA A 480 -13.70 13.04 14.73
N LEU A 481 -12.53 12.70 14.20
CA LEU A 481 -12.06 11.31 14.11
C LEU A 481 -11.69 10.72 15.47
N GLY A 482 -11.12 11.55 16.37
CA GLY A 482 -10.82 11.17 17.75
C GLY A 482 -9.49 10.43 17.94
N THR A 483 -8.84 9.99 16.88
CA THR A 483 -7.63 9.12 16.92
C THR A 483 -6.35 9.84 17.37
N GLY A 484 -6.30 11.17 17.32
CA GLY A 484 -5.02 11.87 17.39
C GLY A 484 -4.25 11.83 16.07
N ILE A 485 -2.96 12.15 16.11
CA ILE A 485 -2.06 12.17 14.94
C ILE A 485 -0.65 11.71 15.33
N HIS A 486 0.14 11.20 14.39
CA HIS A 486 1.52 10.72 14.58
C HIS A 486 1.65 9.72 15.75
N ASP A 487 2.63 9.94 16.65
CA ASP A 487 2.88 9.05 17.80
C ASP A 487 1.72 9.05 18.83
N ASP A 488 0.86 10.09 18.82
CA ASP A 488 -0.37 10.13 19.63
C ASP A 488 -1.56 9.43 18.96
N PHE A 489 -1.37 8.86 17.76
CA PHE A 489 -2.42 8.17 17.03
C PHE A 489 -2.82 6.88 17.74
N ASP A 490 -4.11 6.75 17.98
CA ASP A 490 -4.68 5.59 18.67
C ASP A 490 -5.93 5.12 17.91
N MET A 491 -5.82 3.95 17.28
CA MET A 491 -6.87 3.38 16.48
C MET A 491 -8.10 2.98 17.30
N GLU A 492 -7.92 2.62 18.58
CA GLU A 492 -9.02 2.25 19.47
C GLU A 492 -9.97 3.43 19.75
N LYS A 493 -9.47 4.66 19.56
CA LYS A 493 -10.26 5.88 19.72
C LYS A 493 -10.99 6.33 18.45
N LEU A 494 -10.85 5.59 17.35
CA LEU A 494 -11.55 5.91 16.11
C LEU A 494 -13.07 5.86 16.31
N ARG A 495 -13.72 6.97 15.97
CA ARG A 495 -15.17 7.13 16.18
C ARG A 495 -16.03 6.61 15.02
N TYR A 496 -15.44 6.46 13.84
CA TYR A 496 -16.15 6.07 12.62
C TYR A 496 -15.31 5.10 11.82
N HIS A 497 -15.80 3.88 11.59
CA HIS A 497 -15.07 2.87 10.81
C HIS A 497 -15.03 3.18 9.32
N LYS A 498 -15.84 4.12 8.83
CA LYS A 498 -15.70 4.63 7.45
C LYS A 498 -15.55 6.14 7.47
N VAL A 499 -14.47 6.60 6.89
CA VAL A 499 -14.18 8.00 6.63
C VAL A 499 -14.37 8.24 5.14
N VAL A 500 -15.48 8.86 4.76
CA VAL A 500 -15.86 9.03 3.35
C VAL A 500 -15.57 10.44 2.91
N LEU A 501 -14.69 10.61 1.92
CA LEU A 501 -14.39 11.90 1.31
C LEU A 501 -15.38 12.15 0.19
N MET A 502 -16.16 13.22 0.31
CA MET A 502 -17.22 13.59 -0.62
C MET A 502 -17.00 15.02 -1.10
N ALA A 503 -16.41 15.16 -2.28
CA ALA A 503 -16.10 16.43 -2.93
C ALA A 503 -16.76 16.51 -4.30
N ASP A 504 -16.82 17.71 -4.84
CA ASP A 504 -17.36 17.99 -6.17
C ASP A 504 -16.58 17.23 -7.27
N ALA A 505 -17.23 16.95 -8.38
CA ALA A 505 -16.62 16.20 -9.49
C ALA A 505 -15.70 17.07 -10.37
N ASP A 506 -15.44 18.31 -9.99
CA ASP A 506 -14.61 19.25 -10.71
C ASP A 506 -13.12 19.20 -10.27
N VAL A 507 -12.28 20.02 -10.89
CA VAL A 507 -10.83 20.07 -10.62
C VAL A 507 -10.52 20.56 -9.19
N ASP A 508 -11.36 21.43 -8.63
CA ASP A 508 -11.19 21.94 -7.27
C ASP A 508 -11.54 20.88 -6.24
N GLY A 509 -12.63 20.13 -6.45
CA GLY A 509 -13.00 19.00 -5.60
C GLY A 509 -11.95 17.88 -5.62
N GLN A 510 -11.39 17.57 -6.79
CA GLN A 510 -10.27 16.61 -6.90
C GLN A 510 -9.04 17.08 -6.13
N HIS A 511 -8.74 18.38 -6.15
CA HIS A 511 -7.64 18.97 -5.39
C HIS A 511 -7.92 18.88 -3.87
N ILE A 512 -9.15 19.14 -3.44
CA ILE A 512 -9.55 19.02 -2.02
C ILE A 512 -9.43 17.56 -1.56
N GLN A 513 -9.87 16.59 -2.37
CA GLN A 513 -9.67 15.16 -2.07
C GLN A 513 -8.18 14.83 -1.91
N THR A 514 -7.32 15.34 -2.81
CA THR A 514 -5.88 15.10 -2.75
C THR A 514 -5.26 15.72 -1.48
N LEU A 515 -5.68 16.93 -1.08
CA LEU A 515 -5.22 17.56 0.17
C LEU A 515 -5.64 16.76 1.40
N LEU A 516 -6.87 16.24 1.43
CA LEU A 516 -7.37 15.40 2.51
C LEU A 516 -6.63 14.07 2.57
N LEU A 517 -6.40 13.42 1.42
CA LEU A 517 -5.61 12.19 1.35
C LEU A 517 -4.17 12.42 1.82
N THR A 518 -3.56 13.56 1.45
CA THR A 518 -2.22 13.93 1.91
C THR A 518 -2.20 14.07 3.44
N LEU A 519 -3.22 14.72 4.03
CA LEU A 519 -3.35 14.85 5.48
C LEU A 519 -3.47 13.49 6.15
N LEU A 520 -4.38 12.63 5.67
CA LEU A 520 -4.60 11.30 6.24
C LEU A 520 -3.37 10.41 6.11
N PHE A 521 -2.72 10.43 4.94
CA PHE A 521 -1.50 9.65 4.70
C PHE A 521 -0.33 10.11 5.57
N ARG A 522 -0.14 11.43 5.75
CA ARG A 522 1.00 11.97 6.52
C ARG A 522 0.82 11.89 8.03
N PHE A 523 -0.41 12.07 8.53
CA PHE A 523 -0.66 12.25 9.96
C PHE A 523 -1.50 11.15 10.61
N MET A 524 -2.22 10.37 9.82
CA MET A 524 -3.15 9.32 10.28
C MET A 524 -3.05 8.09 9.37
N ARG A 525 -1.83 7.73 8.96
CA ARG A 525 -1.55 6.69 7.98
C ARG A 525 -2.24 5.35 8.27
N PRO A 526 -2.34 4.86 9.53
CA PRO A 526 -3.05 3.61 9.81
C PRO A 526 -4.51 3.59 9.35
N LEU A 527 -5.19 4.75 9.25
CA LEU A 527 -6.56 4.79 8.69
C LEU A 527 -6.62 4.36 7.22
N VAL A 528 -5.58 4.69 6.44
CA VAL A 528 -5.48 4.31 5.03
C VAL A 528 -5.07 2.83 4.92
N GLU A 529 -4.07 2.42 5.66
CA GLU A 529 -3.53 1.05 5.67
C GLU A 529 -4.56 0.02 6.08
N MET A 530 -5.38 0.32 7.09
CA MET A 530 -6.44 -0.55 7.58
C MET A 530 -7.75 -0.42 6.79
N GLY A 531 -7.77 0.39 5.71
CA GLY A 531 -8.90 0.46 4.78
C GLY A 531 -10.13 1.21 5.29
N HIS A 532 -9.96 2.18 6.19
CA HIS A 532 -11.06 2.99 6.73
C HIS A 532 -11.41 4.21 5.86
N VAL A 533 -10.62 4.54 4.85
CA VAL A 533 -10.80 5.72 3.99
C VAL A 533 -11.47 5.35 2.68
N TYR A 534 -12.49 6.10 2.31
CA TYR A 534 -13.29 5.88 1.10
C TYR A 534 -13.50 7.18 0.33
N LEU A 535 -13.59 7.08 -0.99
CA LEU A 535 -14.04 8.15 -1.88
C LEU A 535 -15.48 7.88 -2.29
N ALA A 536 -16.35 8.84 -2.09
CA ALA A 536 -17.71 8.80 -2.62
C ALA A 536 -17.67 9.03 -4.14
N ALA A 537 -18.50 8.32 -4.87
CA ALA A 537 -18.68 8.49 -6.31
C ALA A 537 -20.09 9.03 -6.59
N PRO A 538 -20.29 10.36 -6.57
CA PRO A 538 -21.57 10.94 -6.99
C PRO A 538 -21.76 10.78 -8.50
N PRO A 539 -23.02 10.72 -9.00
CA PRO A 539 -23.28 10.64 -10.43
C PRO A 539 -22.89 11.95 -11.13
N LEU A 540 -22.45 11.84 -12.39
CA LEU A 540 -22.18 12.97 -13.25
C LEU A 540 -23.41 13.46 -13.99
N TYR A 541 -24.38 12.56 -14.25
CA TYR A 541 -25.56 12.85 -15.06
C TYR A 541 -26.82 12.34 -14.41
N LYS A 542 -27.91 13.15 -14.56
CA LYS A 542 -29.29 12.76 -14.33
C LYS A 542 -30.02 12.80 -15.67
N ILE A 543 -30.52 11.66 -16.13
CA ILE A 543 -31.27 11.49 -17.36
C ILE A 543 -32.75 11.44 -17.00
N LYS A 544 -33.53 12.47 -17.38
CA LYS A 544 -34.96 12.52 -17.16
C LYS A 544 -35.68 12.02 -18.40
N TRP A 545 -36.58 11.06 -18.22
CA TRP A 545 -37.32 10.47 -19.33
C TRP A 545 -38.75 11.02 -19.47
N ASN A 546 -39.18 11.85 -18.55
CA ASN A 546 -40.44 12.57 -18.60
C ASN A 546 -40.33 13.93 -17.92
N LYS A 547 -41.26 14.83 -18.23
CA LYS A 547 -41.30 16.22 -17.70
C LYS A 547 -41.45 16.29 -16.17
N ARG A 548 -42.01 15.26 -15.53
CA ARG A 548 -42.21 15.22 -14.07
C ARG A 548 -40.91 14.83 -13.34
N GLY A 549 -39.99 14.14 -14.03
CA GLY A 549 -38.72 13.70 -13.47
C GLY A 549 -38.83 12.50 -12.52
N ASP A 550 -40.01 11.88 -12.43
CA ASP A 550 -40.25 10.66 -11.65
C ASP A 550 -39.71 9.38 -12.32
N ASP A 551 -39.36 9.46 -13.63
CA ASP A 551 -38.62 8.44 -14.35
C ASP A 551 -37.23 9.01 -14.70
N ALA A 552 -36.33 9.00 -13.73
CA ALA A 552 -34.95 9.46 -13.89
C ALA A 552 -33.97 8.31 -13.68
N GLN A 553 -32.84 8.37 -14.38
CA GLN A 553 -31.71 7.47 -14.22
C GLN A 553 -30.44 8.28 -14.01
N TYR A 554 -29.50 7.74 -13.24
CA TYR A 554 -28.21 8.38 -12.99
C TYR A 554 -27.11 7.66 -13.74
N ALA A 555 -26.11 8.41 -14.21
CA ALA A 555 -24.95 7.87 -14.88
C ALA A 555 -23.66 8.49 -14.29
N TYR A 556 -22.63 7.68 -14.14
CA TYR A 556 -21.37 8.01 -13.48
C TYR A 556 -20.26 8.29 -14.50
N SER A 557 -20.54 8.13 -15.79
CA SER A 557 -19.63 8.45 -16.89
C SER A 557 -20.40 8.77 -18.18
N ASP A 558 -19.73 9.41 -19.15
CA ASP A 558 -20.28 9.63 -20.49
C ASP A 558 -20.69 8.33 -21.17
N ARG A 559 -19.83 7.31 -21.07
CA ARG A 559 -20.08 5.98 -21.64
C ARG A 559 -21.33 5.33 -21.05
N GLU A 560 -21.51 5.44 -19.74
CA GLU A 560 -22.69 4.90 -19.06
C GLU A 560 -23.95 5.64 -19.44
N ARG A 561 -23.91 6.99 -19.51
CA ARG A 561 -25.01 7.83 -20.01
C ARG A 561 -25.45 7.36 -21.39
N ASP A 562 -24.53 7.25 -22.32
CA ASP A 562 -24.81 6.86 -23.70
C ASP A 562 -25.31 5.42 -23.79
N GLY A 563 -24.77 4.53 -22.96
CA GLY A 563 -25.22 3.15 -22.82
C GLY A 563 -26.66 3.04 -22.31
N LEU A 564 -27.02 3.80 -21.27
CA LEU A 564 -28.38 3.84 -20.71
C LEU A 564 -29.39 4.36 -21.75
N ILE A 565 -29.01 5.39 -22.51
CA ILE A 565 -29.83 5.94 -23.61
C ILE A 565 -30.03 4.87 -24.69
N ALA A 566 -28.99 4.22 -25.14
CA ALA A 566 -29.06 3.17 -26.16
C ALA A 566 -29.91 1.97 -25.72
N LEU A 567 -29.73 1.51 -24.48
CA LEU A 567 -30.53 0.40 -23.90
C LEU A 567 -32.03 0.72 -23.87
N ARG A 568 -32.39 1.97 -23.52
CA ARG A 568 -33.78 2.37 -23.49
C ARG A 568 -34.38 2.50 -24.88
N GLN A 569 -33.61 2.98 -25.86
CA GLN A 569 -34.00 3.06 -27.26
C GLN A 569 -34.19 1.67 -27.89
N GLN A 570 -33.41 0.67 -27.49
CA GLN A 570 -33.62 -0.72 -27.92
C GLN A 570 -35.00 -1.26 -27.45
N LYS A 571 -35.41 -0.92 -26.21
CA LYS A 571 -36.71 -1.32 -25.66
C LYS A 571 -37.88 -0.49 -26.19
N LYS A 572 -37.64 0.79 -26.51
CA LYS A 572 -38.61 1.74 -27.02
C LYS A 572 -37.93 2.61 -28.09
N PRO A 573 -38.02 2.27 -29.38
CA PRO A 573 -37.24 2.92 -30.45
C PRO A 573 -37.40 4.44 -30.56
N ASN A 574 -38.52 5.03 -30.08
CA ASN A 574 -38.77 6.47 -30.09
C ASN A 574 -38.49 7.13 -28.72
N ALA A 575 -37.92 6.42 -27.75
CA ALA A 575 -37.60 7.02 -26.45
C ALA A 575 -36.46 8.00 -26.58
N LYS A 576 -36.72 9.25 -26.23
CA LYS A 576 -35.71 10.31 -26.10
C LYS A 576 -35.75 10.85 -24.68
N PRO A 577 -34.60 11.16 -24.08
CA PRO A 577 -34.58 11.88 -22.81
C PRO A 577 -35.33 13.22 -22.95
N ASP A 578 -36.11 13.60 -21.96
CA ASP A 578 -36.74 14.91 -21.89
C ASP A 578 -35.71 15.98 -21.51
N ASP A 579 -34.79 15.59 -20.60
CA ASP A 579 -33.68 16.44 -20.17
C ASP A 579 -32.48 15.56 -19.71
N ILE A 580 -31.28 16.06 -19.92
CA ILE A 580 -30.03 15.47 -19.41
C ILE A 580 -29.31 16.56 -18.62
N GLN A 581 -29.42 16.49 -17.30
CA GLN A 581 -28.73 17.39 -16.40
C GLN A 581 -27.34 16.84 -16.10
N ARG A 582 -26.29 17.65 -16.33
CA ARG A 582 -24.93 17.36 -15.85
C ARG A 582 -24.75 18.05 -14.50
N PHE A 583 -24.41 17.28 -13.46
CA PHE A 583 -24.04 17.85 -12.16
C PHE A 583 -22.58 18.33 -12.21
N LYS A 584 -22.36 19.60 -11.86
CA LYS A 584 -21.03 20.20 -11.72
C LYS A 584 -20.50 20.07 -10.31
N GLY A 585 -21.40 20.01 -9.33
CA GLY A 585 -21.04 19.86 -7.93
C GLY A 585 -22.17 19.28 -7.09
N LEU A 586 -21.85 18.80 -5.91
CA LEU A 586 -22.76 18.23 -4.92
C LEU A 586 -23.84 19.22 -4.46
N GLY A 587 -23.52 20.51 -4.51
CA GLY A 587 -24.45 21.58 -4.15
C GLY A 587 -25.64 21.74 -5.12
N GLU A 588 -25.57 21.14 -6.31
CA GLU A 588 -26.66 21.11 -7.31
C GLU A 588 -27.65 19.96 -7.05
N MET A 589 -27.27 18.99 -6.20
CA MET A 589 -28.11 17.86 -5.83
C MET A 589 -29.00 18.20 -4.65
N ASN A 590 -30.29 17.90 -4.76
CA ASN A 590 -31.17 17.97 -3.59
C ASN A 590 -30.90 16.79 -2.64
N TYR A 591 -31.36 16.89 -1.40
CA TYR A 591 -31.07 15.89 -0.39
C TYR A 591 -31.59 14.46 -0.69
N PRO A 592 -32.75 14.24 -1.36
CA PRO A 592 -33.15 12.89 -1.76
C PRO A 592 -32.24 12.30 -2.85
N GLU A 593 -31.82 13.11 -3.82
CA GLU A 593 -30.90 12.68 -4.88
C GLU A 593 -29.54 12.28 -4.29
N LEU A 594 -29.02 13.10 -3.38
CA LEU A 594 -27.75 12.83 -2.70
C LEU A 594 -27.81 11.56 -1.84
N TRP A 595 -28.95 11.36 -1.17
CA TRP A 595 -29.20 10.12 -0.42
C TRP A 595 -29.20 8.90 -1.34
N GLU A 596 -30.07 8.90 -2.35
CA GLU A 596 -30.29 7.76 -3.23
C GLU A 596 -29.02 7.32 -3.97
N THR A 597 -28.19 8.28 -4.42
CA THR A 597 -27.07 8.01 -5.30
C THR A 597 -25.73 7.85 -4.59
N THR A 598 -25.54 8.54 -3.43
CA THR A 598 -24.21 8.74 -2.86
C THR A 598 -24.11 8.34 -1.38
N MET A 599 -25.20 8.44 -0.61
CA MET A 599 -25.14 8.23 0.84
C MET A 599 -25.82 6.94 1.31
N ASN A 600 -26.85 6.45 0.60
CA ASN A 600 -27.58 5.25 0.98
C ASN A 600 -26.69 3.99 0.85
N PRO A 601 -26.42 3.25 1.94
CA PRO A 601 -25.58 2.06 1.91
C PRO A 601 -26.01 0.98 0.91
N ALA A 602 -27.31 0.94 0.55
CA ALA A 602 -27.84 -0.07 -0.37
C ALA A 602 -27.60 0.24 -1.85
N THR A 603 -27.41 1.51 -2.22
CA THR A 603 -27.38 1.95 -3.62
C THR A 603 -26.12 2.71 -4.02
N ARG A 604 -25.39 3.26 -3.04
CA ARG A 604 -24.19 4.05 -3.27
C ARG A 604 -23.01 3.22 -3.76
N THR A 605 -22.11 3.88 -4.48
CA THR A 605 -20.77 3.35 -4.79
C THR A 605 -19.72 4.09 -3.97
N LEU A 606 -18.95 3.35 -3.17
CA LEU A 606 -17.78 3.85 -2.47
C LEU A 606 -16.52 3.16 -3.01
N ARG A 607 -15.50 3.93 -3.32
CA ARG A 607 -14.18 3.41 -3.69
C ARG A 607 -13.28 3.46 -2.46
N GLN A 608 -12.86 2.31 -1.96
CA GLN A 608 -11.91 2.22 -0.86
C GLN A 608 -10.54 2.72 -1.32
N VAL A 609 -9.89 3.52 -0.48
CA VAL A 609 -8.50 3.93 -0.71
C VAL A 609 -7.60 2.84 -0.15
N THR A 610 -6.81 2.22 -1.02
CA THR A 610 -5.83 1.20 -0.65
C THR A 610 -4.43 1.77 -0.72
N LEU A 611 -3.55 1.24 0.10
CA LEU A 611 -2.14 1.56 0.11
C LEU A 611 -1.35 0.30 -0.20
N ASP A 612 -1.11 0.05 -1.49
CA ASP A 612 -0.42 -1.16 -1.94
C ASP A 612 1.10 -1.02 -1.81
N ASP A 613 1.62 0.19 -2.01
CA ASP A 613 3.04 0.56 -1.87
C ASP A 613 3.17 1.94 -1.21
N ALA A 614 3.62 1.93 0.04
CA ALA A 614 3.77 3.14 0.84
C ALA A 614 4.90 4.04 0.35
N ALA A 615 5.98 3.48 -0.19
CA ALA A 615 7.10 4.26 -0.72
C ALA A 615 6.69 5.01 -1.99
N THR A 616 5.96 4.34 -2.88
CA THR A 616 5.42 4.97 -4.08
C THR A 616 4.38 6.05 -3.75
N ALA A 617 3.50 5.79 -2.79
CA ALA A 617 2.54 6.80 -2.35
C ALA A 617 3.24 8.03 -1.76
N ASP A 618 4.31 7.83 -0.97
CA ASP A 618 5.14 8.90 -0.44
C ASP A 618 5.80 9.73 -1.56
N GLU A 619 6.38 9.07 -2.57
CA GLU A 619 6.94 9.75 -3.75
C GLU A 619 5.87 10.56 -4.49
N LEU A 620 4.71 9.97 -4.76
CA LEU A 620 3.61 10.65 -5.43
C LEU A 620 3.13 11.88 -4.68
N PHE A 621 2.91 11.79 -3.36
CA PHE A 621 2.53 12.94 -2.56
C PHE A 621 3.64 14.00 -2.53
N SER A 622 4.90 13.61 -2.44
CA SER A 622 6.03 14.54 -2.48
C SER A 622 6.17 15.25 -3.83
N VAL A 623 5.97 14.56 -4.94
CA VAL A 623 6.00 15.16 -6.29
C VAL A 623 4.79 16.05 -6.53
N LEU A 624 3.58 15.54 -6.27
CA LEU A 624 2.35 16.25 -6.60
C LEU A 624 2.06 17.42 -5.65
N MET A 625 2.34 17.25 -4.37
CA MET A 625 1.98 18.19 -3.31
C MET A 625 3.19 18.93 -2.72
N GLY A 626 4.42 18.51 -3.00
CA GLY A 626 5.67 19.10 -2.53
C GLY A 626 6.02 20.43 -3.20
N GLU A 627 7.18 20.99 -2.88
CA GLU A 627 7.63 22.30 -3.37
C GLU A 627 8.27 22.25 -4.76
N ASP A 628 8.78 21.09 -5.20
CA ASP A 628 9.45 20.92 -6.48
C ASP A 628 8.45 21.03 -7.66
N VAL A 629 8.47 22.18 -8.32
CA VAL A 629 7.60 22.48 -9.47
C VAL A 629 8.03 21.71 -10.71
N GLU A 630 9.34 21.49 -10.90
CA GLU A 630 9.87 20.83 -12.09
C GLU A 630 9.59 19.33 -12.07
N ALA A 631 9.77 18.68 -10.93
CA ALA A 631 9.39 17.28 -10.74
C ALA A 631 7.89 17.07 -11.02
N ARG A 632 7.04 17.98 -10.52
CA ARG A 632 5.58 17.94 -10.78
C ARG A 632 5.26 18.15 -12.24
N ARG A 633 5.89 19.12 -12.92
CA ARG A 633 5.70 19.36 -14.36
C ARG A 633 6.07 18.13 -15.17
N SER A 634 7.23 17.54 -14.90
CA SER A 634 7.70 16.33 -15.58
C SER A 634 6.77 15.14 -15.34
N PHE A 635 6.22 15.00 -14.14
CA PHE A 635 5.23 13.97 -13.83
C PHE A 635 3.94 14.17 -14.66
N ILE A 636 3.39 15.40 -14.68
CA ILE A 636 2.17 15.71 -15.45
C ILE A 636 2.40 15.46 -16.94
N GLN A 637 3.53 15.87 -17.50
CA GLN A 637 3.84 15.67 -18.93
C GLN A 637 3.94 14.19 -19.30
N ARG A 638 4.59 13.38 -18.46
CA ARG A 638 4.71 11.93 -18.68
C ARG A 638 3.38 11.20 -18.61
N ASN A 639 2.49 11.62 -17.71
CA ASN A 639 1.20 10.97 -17.49
C ASN A 639 0.03 11.67 -18.20
N ALA A 640 0.29 12.67 -19.06
CA ALA A 640 -0.76 13.42 -19.75
C ALA A 640 -1.64 12.54 -20.66
N LYS A 641 -1.10 11.45 -21.20
CA LYS A 641 -1.83 10.49 -22.05
C LYS A 641 -2.86 9.66 -21.25
N ASP A 642 -2.69 9.53 -19.93
CA ASP A 642 -3.55 8.73 -19.05
C ASP A 642 -4.73 9.52 -18.50
N VAL A 643 -4.77 10.83 -18.77
CA VAL A 643 -5.87 11.70 -18.34
C VAL A 643 -7.10 11.41 -19.19
N ARG A 644 -8.10 10.76 -18.60
CA ARG A 644 -9.36 10.39 -19.27
C ARG A 644 -10.40 11.51 -19.30
N PHE A 645 -10.25 12.53 -18.45
CA PHE A 645 -11.19 13.66 -18.35
C PHE A 645 -10.40 14.96 -18.15
N LEU A 646 -10.43 15.82 -19.16
CA LEU A 646 -10.10 17.23 -19.02
C LEU A 646 -11.43 17.99 -19.03
N ASP A 647 -11.71 18.71 -17.94
CA ASP A 647 -12.79 19.69 -17.91
C ASP A 647 -12.27 20.92 -18.67
N ILE A 648 -12.57 20.99 -19.99
CA ILE A 648 -12.17 22.09 -20.88
C ILE A 648 -13.34 23.04 -21.01
#